data_8c5273a58f2f8ab16a551be55ed14481
#
_entry.id   8c5273a58f2f8ab16a551be55ed14481
#
_cell.length_a   1.000
_cell.length_b   1.000
_cell.length_c   1.000
_cell.angle_alpha   90.00
_cell.angle_beta   90.00
_cell.angle_gamma   90.00
#
_symmetry.space_group_name_H-M   'P 1'
#
loop_
_entity.id
_entity.type
_entity.pdbx_description
1 polymer ?
#
loop_
_entity_poly.entity_id
_entity_poly.type
_entity_poly.pdbx_seq_one_letter_code
_entity_poly.pdbx_strand_id
1 'polypeptide(L)'
;MNYELFRTFAADMKTFNELGLAEPLLQAIEELGYEHPMPVQEEVIPHLLNNDTDLIALAQTGTGKTAAFGLPLLQKAPSPLPLWGSAPERQGGENEALPQRGSREGAFAVILSPTRELCLQIADDMEGFSKHLPDVRILAVYGGANIEPQIRALKHGVDIIVATPGRLMDLMKRGVADLSQVQYVVLDEADEMLSMGFQEDLDSILAGIPSEHRTLLFSATMSKEIERIAQNYLKDAQQIQIGSRNEGAENVNHIYYMVHARDKYLALKRIVDFYPRIYAIIFCRTRMETQEVADNLIRDGYNADALHGDLSQQQRDLTMQRFRHHRVQLLVATDVAARGLDVDDLTHVINYGMPDDVEYYTHRSGRTGRAGKKGTSICIIGIREKRKIKQIEKEIQKTFEEGTLPEPRDICTKQLYHVIDDIERIVVDEEEIAPFMDEVRKRWEWFDKDDLIRRVLSREFGRFLKYYAVEAPLTSPQEGEKPSRSKKDKKRVAEEGYVRLFLNVGKIDGMYAREIIGLLNKNVQGDKVAVGRIDLMKNFSFIEVKQEDQNRVLKGLKHGVTVKGRSLVVDVAAPSPEEEERKPRKQENRKEKLAAQRQEELAAQRQEKLAAQRQKPAARQPKPAELPHREKPKKFSPSGNRPLVAERLGSASDGGKKREGGRPSREDRGYTEPRGRKYQKEDWMKFLHPDEPTKKRKKFELKGELPDFSEEGWARRKPKK
;
A
#
# COMPACT_ATOMS: atom_id res chain seq x y z
N MET A 1 -1.03 -47.21 -2.64
CA MET A 1 -0.23 -46.86 -3.81
C MET A 1 0.29 -45.45 -3.79
N ASN A 2 0.42 -44.79 -2.58
CA ASN A 2 0.94 -43.43 -2.45
C ASN A 2 2.17 -43.32 -1.52
N TYR A 3 2.63 -44.40 -0.91
CA TYR A 3 3.77 -44.37 0.02
C TYR A 3 5.13 -44.47 -0.68
N GLU A 4 5.17 -45.16 -1.83
CA GLU A 4 6.41 -45.28 -2.64
C GLU A 4 6.67 -44.07 -3.53
N LEU A 5 5.64 -43.33 -3.96
CA LEU A 5 5.79 -42.08 -4.70
C LEU A 5 6.34 -40.96 -3.77
N PHE A 6 5.94 -40.94 -2.51
CA PHE A 6 6.50 -39.99 -1.51
C PHE A 6 7.97 -40.29 -1.19
N ARG A 7 8.37 -41.56 -1.20
CA ARG A 7 9.76 -41.99 -0.94
C ARG A 7 10.69 -41.70 -2.10
N THR A 8 10.20 -41.70 -3.33
CA THR A 8 10.99 -41.36 -4.53
C THR A 8 11.16 -39.85 -4.69
N PHE A 9 10.18 -39.03 -4.31
CA PHE A 9 10.31 -37.57 -4.30
C PHE A 9 11.21 -37.05 -3.18
N ALA A 10 11.24 -37.71 -2.03
CA ALA A 10 12.12 -37.35 -0.91
C ALA A 10 13.58 -37.77 -1.13
N ALA A 11 13.86 -38.63 -2.09
CA ALA A 11 15.23 -39.12 -2.38
C ALA A 11 16.04 -38.20 -3.30
N ASP A 12 15.42 -37.17 -3.91
CA ASP A 12 16.09 -36.23 -4.83
C ASP A 12 16.25 -34.81 -4.24
N MET A 13 15.81 -34.56 -2.99
CA MET A 13 15.97 -33.24 -2.37
C MET A 13 17.38 -33.11 -1.78
N LYS A 14 18.13 -32.14 -2.23
CA LYS A 14 19.45 -31.79 -1.66
C LYS A 14 19.32 -31.39 -0.20
N THR A 15 20.38 -31.65 0.57
CA THR A 15 20.52 -31.19 1.95
C THR A 15 21.45 -29.98 2.00
N PHE A 16 21.38 -29.18 3.04
CA PHE A 16 22.29 -28.04 3.21
C PHE A 16 23.76 -28.45 3.30
N ASN A 17 24.05 -29.67 3.78
CA ASN A 17 25.38 -30.26 3.80
C ASN A 17 25.99 -30.39 2.39
N GLU A 18 25.15 -30.73 1.41
CA GLU A 18 25.59 -30.88 0.00
C GLU A 18 25.85 -29.56 -0.68
N LEU A 19 25.40 -28.44 -0.10
CA LEU A 19 25.63 -27.09 -0.67
C LEU A 19 27.02 -26.52 -0.35
N GLY A 20 27.82 -27.18 0.53
CA GLY A 20 29.19 -26.78 0.85
C GLY A 20 29.28 -25.77 1.99
N LEU A 21 28.27 -25.69 2.85
CA LEU A 21 28.28 -24.85 4.04
C LEU A 21 29.15 -25.44 5.16
N ALA A 22 29.81 -24.57 5.92
CA ALA A 22 30.63 -24.94 7.07
C ALA A 22 29.78 -25.38 8.27
N GLU A 23 30.30 -26.32 9.08
CA GLU A 23 29.62 -26.92 10.23
C GLU A 23 28.95 -25.91 11.18
N PRO A 24 29.57 -24.77 11.56
CA PRO A 24 28.93 -23.80 12.43
C PRO A 24 27.64 -23.18 11.85
N LEU A 25 27.60 -23.02 10.52
CA LEU A 25 26.40 -22.53 9.83
C LEU A 25 25.33 -23.61 9.74
N LEU A 26 25.72 -24.86 9.49
CA LEU A 26 24.80 -26.00 9.48
C LEU A 26 24.11 -26.17 10.84
N GLN A 27 24.85 -26.09 11.94
CA GLN A 27 24.28 -26.13 13.28
C GLN A 27 23.30 -24.98 13.53
N ALA A 28 23.63 -23.76 13.09
CA ALA A 28 22.76 -22.61 13.26
C ALA A 28 21.43 -22.76 12.50
N ILE A 29 21.46 -23.22 11.26
CA ILE A 29 20.23 -23.40 10.45
C ILE A 29 19.39 -24.58 10.92
N GLU A 30 20.00 -25.66 11.44
CA GLU A 30 19.29 -26.78 12.04
C GLU A 30 18.53 -26.34 13.31
N GLU A 31 19.18 -25.55 14.18
CA GLU A 31 18.54 -24.96 15.37
C GLU A 31 17.38 -24.00 15.02
N LEU A 32 17.46 -23.33 13.86
CA LEU A 32 16.40 -22.48 13.34
C LEU A 32 15.27 -23.25 12.64
N GLY A 33 15.40 -24.59 12.52
CA GLY A 33 14.39 -25.46 11.95
C GLY A 33 14.39 -25.52 10.42
N TYR A 34 15.49 -25.23 9.78
CA TYR A 34 15.64 -25.39 8.32
C TYR A 34 15.95 -26.86 8.00
N GLU A 35 14.99 -27.57 7.45
CA GLU A 35 15.14 -28.99 7.11
C GLU A 35 15.76 -29.20 5.72
N HIS A 36 15.25 -28.48 4.72
CA HIS A 36 15.67 -28.58 3.33
C HIS A 36 15.89 -27.20 2.71
N PRO A 37 16.88 -27.05 1.81
CA PRO A 37 17.08 -25.81 1.08
C PRO A 37 15.94 -25.55 0.10
N MET A 38 15.58 -24.27 -0.01
CA MET A 38 14.67 -23.79 -1.04
C MET A 38 15.37 -23.75 -2.42
N PRO A 39 14.64 -23.80 -3.55
CA PRO A 39 15.25 -23.81 -4.89
C PRO A 39 16.25 -22.67 -5.15
N VAL A 40 15.98 -21.46 -4.62
CA VAL A 40 16.94 -20.34 -4.75
C VAL A 40 18.21 -20.60 -3.97
N GLN A 41 18.12 -21.25 -2.82
CA GLN A 41 19.28 -21.59 -1.98
C GLN A 41 20.12 -22.69 -2.62
N GLU A 42 19.47 -23.69 -3.22
CA GLU A 42 20.16 -24.78 -3.92
C GLU A 42 21.04 -24.32 -5.09
N GLU A 43 20.65 -23.23 -5.75
CA GLU A 43 21.42 -22.70 -6.89
C GLU A 43 22.38 -21.58 -6.48
N VAL A 44 21.94 -20.67 -5.62
CA VAL A 44 22.72 -19.48 -5.26
C VAL A 44 23.85 -19.80 -4.28
N ILE A 45 23.63 -20.65 -3.25
CA ILE A 45 24.66 -20.94 -2.24
C ILE A 45 25.90 -21.57 -2.86
N PRO A 46 25.80 -22.66 -3.63
CA PRO A 46 26.98 -23.26 -4.26
C PRO A 46 27.66 -22.31 -5.26
N HIS A 47 26.84 -21.52 -5.98
CA HIS A 47 27.40 -20.53 -6.91
C HIS A 47 28.27 -19.51 -6.19
N LEU A 48 27.75 -18.89 -5.11
CA LEU A 48 28.50 -17.88 -4.34
C LEU A 48 29.69 -18.45 -3.60
N LEU A 49 29.68 -19.71 -3.22
CA LEU A 49 30.82 -20.35 -2.56
C LEU A 49 31.98 -20.66 -3.54
N ASN A 50 31.63 -21.09 -4.76
CA ASN A 50 32.59 -21.60 -5.73
C ASN A 50 33.03 -20.59 -6.79
N ASN A 51 32.25 -19.51 -7.00
CA ASN A 51 32.54 -18.52 -8.04
C ASN A 51 32.69 -17.12 -7.46
N ASP A 52 33.53 -16.33 -8.05
CA ASP A 52 33.76 -14.92 -7.74
C ASP A 52 33.21 -14.02 -8.86
N THR A 53 31.97 -14.27 -9.30
CA THR A 53 31.27 -13.48 -10.31
C THR A 53 30.11 -12.72 -9.70
N ASP A 54 29.67 -11.65 -10.36
CA ASP A 54 28.45 -10.97 -10.00
C ASP A 54 27.24 -11.85 -10.27
N LEU A 55 26.14 -11.62 -9.55
CA LEU A 55 24.95 -12.44 -9.61
C LEU A 55 23.68 -11.61 -9.78
N ILE A 56 22.79 -12.05 -10.66
CA ILE A 56 21.40 -11.61 -10.72
C ILE A 56 20.51 -12.80 -10.35
N ALA A 57 19.86 -12.73 -9.20
CA ALA A 57 18.93 -13.76 -8.74
C ALA A 57 17.47 -13.24 -8.84
N LEU A 58 16.72 -13.80 -9.76
CA LEU A 58 15.29 -13.51 -9.92
C LEU A 58 14.47 -14.53 -9.14
N ALA A 59 13.94 -14.10 -8.00
CA ALA A 59 13.14 -14.95 -7.13
C ALA A 59 12.10 -14.13 -6.36
N GLN A 60 10.91 -14.68 -6.15
CA GLN A 60 9.81 -14.03 -5.44
C GLN A 60 10.13 -13.78 -3.96
N THR A 61 9.37 -12.89 -3.30
CA THR A 61 9.46 -12.71 -1.84
C THR A 61 9.00 -13.98 -1.12
N GLY A 62 9.69 -14.34 -0.01
CA GLY A 62 9.36 -15.54 0.76
C GLY A 62 9.95 -16.84 0.19
N THR A 63 10.89 -16.78 -0.75
CA THR A 63 11.59 -17.96 -1.29
C THR A 63 12.91 -18.26 -0.58
N GLY A 64 13.21 -17.58 0.54
CA GLY A 64 14.44 -17.81 1.30
C GLY A 64 15.68 -17.11 0.76
N LYS A 65 15.54 -15.96 0.08
CA LYS A 65 16.65 -15.17 -0.47
C LYS A 65 17.68 -14.76 0.58
N THR A 66 17.24 -14.36 1.78
CA THR A 66 18.13 -13.96 2.88
C THR A 66 19.15 -15.02 3.21
N ALA A 67 18.73 -16.28 3.35
CA ALA A 67 19.66 -17.40 3.59
C ALA A 67 20.52 -17.70 2.34
N ALA A 68 19.99 -17.51 1.13
CA ALA A 68 20.71 -17.77 -0.10
C ALA A 68 21.97 -16.89 -0.26
N PHE A 69 21.91 -15.60 0.11
CA PHE A 69 23.10 -14.75 0.12
C PHE A 69 23.79 -14.69 1.49
N GLY A 70 23.03 -14.74 2.58
CA GLY A 70 23.54 -14.54 3.93
C GLY A 70 24.48 -15.62 4.39
N LEU A 71 24.15 -16.91 4.17
CA LEU A 71 25.00 -18.03 4.56
C LEU A 71 26.37 -18.00 3.85
N PRO A 72 26.47 -17.84 2.52
CA PRO A 72 27.76 -17.72 1.86
C PRO A 72 28.57 -16.49 2.29
N LEU A 73 27.91 -15.34 2.50
CA LEU A 73 28.59 -14.14 2.99
C LEU A 73 29.18 -14.34 4.38
N LEU A 74 28.46 -14.97 5.29
CA LEU A 74 28.96 -15.31 6.63
C LEU A 74 30.12 -16.28 6.57
N GLN A 75 30.08 -17.26 5.68
CA GLN A 75 31.18 -18.21 5.49
C GLN A 75 32.45 -17.54 4.92
N LYS A 76 32.29 -16.57 4.04
CA LYS A 76 33.39 -15.79 3.44
C LYS A 76 33.85 -14.62 4.30
N ALA A 77 33.11 -14.26 5.36
CA ALA A 77 33.48 -13.16 6.23
C ALA A 77 34.84 -13.43 6.88
N PRO A 78 35.75 -12.44 6.90
CA PRO A 78 37.08 -12.64 7.46
C PRO A 78 37.00 -12.98 8.94
N SER A 79 37.24 -14.23 9.29
CA SER A 79 37.32 -14.70 10.69
C SER A 79 38.74 -14.45 11.25
N PRO A 80 38.86 -14.04 12.52
CA PRO A 80 40.15 -13.94 13.16
C PRO A 80 40.77 -15.32 13.51
N LEU A 81 40.03 -16.41 13.34
CA LEU A 81 40.56 -17.76 13.59
C LEU A 81 41.01 -18.42 12.30
N PRO A 82 42.19 -19.13 12.30
CA PRO A 82 42.59 -19.95 11.17
C PRO A 82 41.53 -21.03 10.92
N LEU A 83 41.16 -21.21 9.67
CA LEU A 83 40.30 -22.30 9.20
C LEU A 83 40.77 -23.63 9.83
N TRP A 84 39.83 -24.35 10.47
CA TRP A 84 40.06 -25.66 11.02
C TRP A 84 40.59 -26.59 9.91
N GLY A 85 41.90 -26.94 9.98
CA GLY A 85 42.54 -27.87 9.06
C GLY A 85 43.92 -27.49 8.55
N SER A 86 44.39 -26.25 8.75
CA SER A 86 45.74 -25.82 8.32
C SER A 86 46.52 -25.14 9.44
N ALA A 87 46.46 -25.66 10.67
CA ALA A 87 47.45 -25.27 11.66
C ALA A 87 48.75 -26.03 11.39
N PRO A 88 49.87 -25.34 11.02
CA PRO A 88 51.17 -25.98 11.08
C PRO A 88 51.45 -26.32 12.55
N GLU A 89 51.85 -27.56 12.84
CA GLU A 89 52.34 -27.96 14.14
C GLU A 89 53.41 -26.95 14.60
N ARG A 90 53.07 -26.11 15.60
CA ARG A 90 54.02 -25.21 16.23
C ARG A 90 54.90 -26.04 17.18
N GLN A 91 56.11 -26.33 16.75
CA GLN A 91 57.22 -26.66 17.63
C GLN A 91 57.55 -25.44 18.50
N GLY A 92 57.42 -25.62 19.80
CA GLY A 92 57.92 -24.93 20.95
C GLY A 92 58.52 -23.54 20.84
N GLY A 93 58.02 -22.61 21.66
CA GLY A 93 58.78 -21.41 22.04
C GLY A 93 57.90 -20.20 22.31
N GLU A 94 57.84 -19.85 23.60
CA GLU A 94 57.62 -18.52 24.20
C GLU A 94 56.24 -17.83 24.05
N ASN A 95 55.77 -17.36 25.18
CA ASN A 95 54.58 -16.51 25.40
C ASN A 95 54.57 -15.23 24.55
N GLU A 96 54.20 -15.31 23.28
CA GLU A 96 53.73 -14.14 22.59
C GLU A 96 52.26 -13.91 22.92
N ALA A 97 52.01 -12.75 23.52
CA ALA A 97 50.65 -12.23 23.75
C ALA A 97 49.88 -12.34 22.44
N LEU A 98 48.67 -12.92 22.51
CA LEU A 98 47.72 -12.92 21.40
C LEU A 98 47.68 -11.51 20.81
N PRO A 99 47.81 -11.33 19.49
CA PRO A 99 47.72 -10.03 18.88
C PRO A 99 46.44 -9.38 19.34
N GLN A 100 46.56 -8.25 20.00
CA GLN A 100 45.39 -7.40 20.32
C GLN A 100 44.65 -7.22 19.01
N ARG A 101 43.32 -7.48 19.02
CA ARG A 101 42.41 -7.24 17.89
C ARG A 101 42.74 -5.87 17.29
N GLY A 102 43.42 -5.85 16.15
CA GLY A 102 43.50 -4.66 15.34
C GLY A 102 42.08 -4.22 15.03
N SER A 103 41.78 -2.96 15.27
CA SER A 103 40.53 -2.37 14.82
C SER A 103 40.41 -2.66 13.31
N ARG A 104 39.45 -3.54 12.93
CA ARG A 104 39.15 -3.71 11.51
C ARG A 104 38.61 -2.38 11.00
N GLU A 105 39.33 -1.73 10.15
CA GLU A 105 38.93 -0.53 9.47
C GLU A 105 38.06 -0.97 8.26
N GLY A 106 36.71 -0.68 8.32
CA GLY A 106 35.76 -0.89 7.24
C GLY A 106 34.98 -2.20 7.29
N ALA A 107 33.82 -2.18 6.66
CA ALA A 107 32.92 -3.34 6.51
C ALA A 107 33.36 -4.23 5.34
N PHE A 108 33.21 -5.57 5.50
CA PHE A 108 33.43 -6.56 4.46
C PHE A 108 32.30 -6.63 3.44
N ALA A 109 31.05 -6.51 3.92
CA ALA A 109 29.86 -6.57 3.06
C ALA A 109 28.83 -5.50 3.42
N VAL A 110 28.12 -5.03 2.40
CA VAL A 110 26.97 -4.12 2.53
C VAL A 110 25.77 -4.76 1.87
N ILE A 111 24.66 -4.86 2.64
CA ILE A 111 23.38 -5.36 2.16
C ILE A 111 22.41 -4.17 2.15
N LEU A 112 21.90 -3.80 0.99
CA LEU A 112 20.94 -2.71 0.82
C LEU A 112 19.52 -3.28 0.70
N SER A 113 18.58 -2.69 1.43
CA SER A 113 17.17 -3.05 1.42
C SER A 113 16.27 -1.81 1.36
N PRO A 114 15.06 -1.88 0.74
CA PRO A 114 14.19 -0.72 0.52
C PRO A 114 13.58 -0.15 1.80
N THR A 115 13.33 -0.99 2.80
CA THR A 115 12.56 -0.64 4.00
C THR A 115 13.35 -0.93 5.28
N ARG A 116 12.94 -0.26 6.36
CA ARG A 116 13.55 -0.45 7.68
C ARG A 116 13.24 -1.83 8.26
N GLU A 117 12.00 -2.24 8.02
CA GLU A 117 11.47 -3.51 8.49
C GLU A 117 12.27 -4.66 7.88
N LEU A 118 12.50 -4.63 6.56
CA LEU A 118 13.32 -5.64 5.88
C LEU A 118 14.80 -5.54 6.30
N CYS A 119 15.32 -4.32 6.49
CA CYS A 119 16.68 -4.12 6.99
C CYS A 119 16.90 -4.77 8.36
N LEU A 120 15.95 -4.61 9.28
CA LEU A 120 16.00 -5.24 10.59
C LEU A 120 15.87 -6.76 10.49
N GLN A 121 14.91 -7.24 9.70
CA GLN A 121 14.70 -8.67 9.48
C GLN A 121 15.96 -9.34 8.91
N ILE A 122 16.57 -8.78 7.86
CA ILE A 122 17.83 -9.33 7.31
C ILE A 122 18.93 -9.35 8.38
N ALA A 123 19.04 -8.30 9.21
CA ALA A 123 20.03 -8.27 10.26
C ALA A 123 19.75 -9.34 11.34
N ASP A 124 18.50 -9.48 11.78
CA ASP A 124 18.09 -10.50 12.76
C ASP A 124 18.31 -11.92 12.20
N ASP A 125 17.97 -12.18 10.92
CA ASP A 125 18.22 -13.46 10.24
C ASP A 125 19.74 -13.76 10.20
N MET A 126 20.54 -12.76 9.80
CA MET A 126 22.01 -12.89 9.73
C MET A 126 22.64 -13.12 11.12
N GLU A 127 22.14 -12.46 12.17
CA GLU A 127 22.54 -12.73 13.56
C GLU A 127 22.20 -14.17 13.96
N GLY A 128 21.00 -14.65 13.59
CA GLY A 128 20.60 -16.04 13.80
C GLY A 128 21.51 -17.05 13.12
N PHE A 129 21.86 -16.82 11.84
CA PHE A 129 22.77 -17.68 11.08
C PHE A 129 24.20 -17.65 11.63
N SER A 130 24.65 -16.52 12.18
CA SER A 130 26.01 -16.36 12.73
C SER A 130 26.18 -16.85 14.16
N LYS A 131 25.16 -17.47 14.77
CA LYS A 131 25.12 -17.84 16.20
C LYS A 131 26.36 -18.64 16.65
N HIS A 132 26.85 -19.54 15.81
CA HIS A 132 28.03 -20.37 16.09
C HIS A 132 29.31 -19.84 15.42
N LEU A 133 29.26 -18.65 14.78
CA LEU A 133 30.42 -17.97 14.25
C LEU A 133 30.89 -16.92 15.26
N PRO A 134 32.03 -17.14 15.95
CA PRO A 134 32.54 -16.11 16.85
C PRO A 134 32.95 -14.88 16.07
N ASP A 135 32.67 -13.72 16.63
CA ASP A 135 33.25 -12.45 16.22
C ASP A 135 32.71 -11.77 14.95
N VAL A 136 31.66 -12.27 14.29
CA VAL A 136 31.02 -11.55 13.18
C VAL A 136 30.09 -10.48 13.74
N ARG A 137 30.32 -9.23 13.38
CA ARG A 137 29.50 -8.09 13.84
C ARG A 137 28.63 -7.57 12.71
N ILE A 138 27.33 -7.70 12.89
CA ILE A 138 26.28 -7.26 11.96
C ILE A 138 25.64 -6.01 12.51
N LEU A 139 25.40 -5.01 11.67
CA LEU A 139 24.77 -3.76 12.08
C LEU A 139 23.64 -3.37 11.14
N ALA A 140 22.44 -3.20 11.69
CA ALA A 140 21.30 -2.60 10.98
C ALA A 140 21.43 -1.06 10.99
N VAL A 141 21.41 -0.45 9.79
CA VAL A 141 21.57 0.98 9.54
C VAL A 141 20.32 1.52 8.82
N TYR A 142 19.41 2.13 9.55
CA TYR A 142 18.13 2.56 9.00
C TYR A 142 17.65 3.91 9.55
N GLY A 143 16.84 4.60 8.77
CA GLY A 143 16.31 5.91 9.12
C GLY A 143 15.17 5.84 10.15
N GLY A 144 14.88 6.95 10.87
CA GLY A 144 13.80 7.07 11.85
C GLY A 144 14.13 6.58 13.26
N ALA A 145 15.19 5.79 13.43
CA ALA A 145 15.79 5.49 14.72
C ALA A 145 16.84 6.55 15.08
N ASN A 146 17.21 6.59 16.38
CA ASN A 146 18.32 7.43 16.83
C ASN A 146 19.61 7.03 16.10
N ILE A 147 20.30 8.01 15.56
CA ILE A 147 21.53 7.80 14.79
C ILE A 147 22.76 7.50 15.66
N GLU A 148 22.79 8.00 16.91
CA GLU A 148 23.96 7.90 17.79
C GLU A 148 24.40 6.46 18.11
N PRO A 149 23.50 5.50 18.39
CA PRO A 149 23.91 4.10 18.55
C PRO A 149 24.56 3.53 17.30
N GLN A 150 24.04 3.86 16.11
CA GLN A 150 24.56 3.39 14.83
C GLN A 150 25.97 3.97 14.57
N ILE A 151 26.18 5.25 14.87
CA ILE A 151 27.50 5.90 14.79
C ILE A 151 28.49 5.21 15.74
N ARG A 152 28.10 4.92 16.98
CA ARG A 152 28.97 4.25 17.96
C ARG A 152 29.34 2.85 17.50
N ALA A 153 28.38 2.09 17.00
CA ALA A 153 28.63 0.73 16.50
C ALA A 153 29.60 0.74 15.32
N LEU A 154 29.41 1.62 14.34
CA LEU A 154 30.33 1.78 13.19
C LEU A 154 31.76 2.11 13.63
N LYS A 155 31.92 3.00 14.62
CA LYS A 155 33.24 3.34 15.17
C LYS A 155 33.95 2.19 15.91
N HIS A 156 33.19 1.23 16.44
CA HIS A 156 33.74 0.02 17.06
C HIS A 156 34.12 -1.06 16.03
N GLY A 157 33.83 -0.80 14.74
CA GLY A 157 34.04 -1.69 13.61
C GLY A 157 32.91 -2.71 13.45
N VAL A 158 32.51 -2.93 12.22
CA VAL A 158 31.39 -3.77 11.79
C VAL A 158 31.87 -4.57 10.59
N ASP A 159 31.50 -5.85 10.52
CA ASP A 159 31.89 -6.72 9.41
C ASP A 159 30.83 -6.69 8.29
N ILE A 160 29.53 -6.67 8.66
CA ILE A 160 28.42 -6.62 7.71
C ILE A 160 27.48 -5.47 8.08
N ILE A 161 27.23 -4.59 7.13
CA ILE A 161 26.26 -3.50 7.26
C ILE A 161 25.00 -3.90 6.49
N VAL A 162 23.84 -3.98 7.16
CA VAL A 162 22.53 -4.09 6.53
C VAL A 162 21.89 -2.71 6.57
N ALA A 163 21.56 -2.12 5.42
CA ALA A 163 21.20 -0.71 5.40
C ALA A 163 20.03 -0.35 4.49
N THR A 164 19.29 0.69 4.91
CA THR A 164 18.43 1.44 3.98
C THR A 164 19.26 2.53 3.29
N PRO A 165 19.13 2.75 1.95
CA PRO A 165 20.01 3.62 1.17
C PRO A 165 20.18 5.02 1.77
N GLY A 166 19.10 5.73 2.07
CA GLY A 166 19.15 7.10 2.55
C GLY A 166 19.89 7.28 3.89
N ARG A 167 19.81 6.31 4.84
CA ARG A 167 20.52 6.40 6.12
C ARG A 167 22.03 6.06 5.94
N LEU A 168 22.34 5.08 5.11
CA LEU A 168 23.75 4.77 4.81
C LEU A 168 24.43 5.97 4.15
N MET A 169 23.76 6.59 3.18
CA MET A 169 24.22 7.81 2.52
C MET A 169 24.47 8.96 3.51
N ASP A 170 23.58 9.18 4.50
CA ASP A 170 23.80 10.20 5.54
C ASP A 170 25.05 9.89 6.38
N LEU A 171 25.28 8.63 6.74
CA LEU A 171 26.47 8.22 7.51
C LEU A 171 27.76 8.28 6.69
N MET A 172 27.73 7.98 5.39
CA MET A 172 28.85 8.18 4.46
C MET A 172 29.21 9.67 4.33
N LYS A 173 28.21 10.54 4.13
CA LYS A 173 28.41 12.01 4.06
C LYS A 173 29.00 12.59 5.34
N ARG A 174 28.74 11.94 6.48
CA ARG A 174 29.34 12.33 7.79
C ARG A 174 30.72 11.74 8.00
N GLY A 175 31.23 10.92 7.08
CA GLY A 175 32.53 10.24 7.21
C GLY A 175 32.57 9.20 8.33
N VAL A 176 31.41 8.63 8.69
CA VAL A 176 31.31 7.63 9.78
C VAL A 176 31.24 6.20 9.19
N ALA A 177 30.53 6.01 8.10
CA ALA A 177 30.50 4.73 7.39
C ALA A 177 31.65 4.71 6.37
N ASP A 178 32.63 3.87 6.61
CA ASP A 178 33.74 3.60 5.70
C ASP A 178 33.44 2.31 4.92
N LEU A 179 33.32 2.45 3.59
CA LEU A 179 33.05 1.35 2.66
C LEU A 179 34.28 0.95 1.85
N SER A 180 35.45 1.44 2.19
CA SER A 180 36.70 1.23 1.43
C SER A 180 37.19 -0.23 1.40
N GLN A 181 36.72 -1.07 2.32
CA GLN A 181 37.03 -2.49 2.42
C GLN A 181 35.93 -3.44 1.97
N VAL A 182 34.86 -2.89 1.40
CA VAL A 182 33.69 -3.68 0.97
C VAL A 182 34.05 -4.54 -0.23
N GLN A 183 33.88 -5.84 -0.09
CA GLN A 183 34.10 -6.84 -1.12
C GLN A 183 32.80 -7.34 -1.73
N TYR A 184 31.70 -7.28 -0.98
CA TYR A 184 30.37 -7.74 -1.41
C TYR A 184 29.31 -6.67 -1.20
N VAL A 185 28.53 -6.44 -2.24
CA VAL A 185 27.33 -5.59 -2.20
C VAL A 185 26.13 -6.43 -2.55
N VAL A 186 25.15 -6.47 -1.68
CA VAL A 186 23.85 -7.11 -1.95
C VAL A 186 22.78 -6.04 -2.12
N LEU A 187 22.03 -6.12 -3.21
CA LEU A 187 20.85 -5.31 -3.47
C LEU A 187 19.62 -6.23 -3.33
N ASP A 188 18.97 -6.23 -2.17
CA ASP A 188 17.75 -7.04 -1.96
C ASP A 188 16.49 -6.22 -2.22
N GLU A 189 15.50 -6.84 -2.86
CA GLU A 189 14.30 -6.17 -3.41
C GLU A 189 14.70 -4.93 -4.23
N ALA A 190 15.64 -5.10 -5.19
CA ALA A 190 16.17 -4.00 -5.97
C ALA A 190 15.08 -3.26 -6.77
N ASP A 191 14.10 -3.96 -7.31
CA ASP A 191 12.91 -3.41 -7.97
C ASP A 191 12.13 -2.45 -7.05
N GLU A 192 11.99 -2.81 -5.78
CA GLU A 192 11.33 -1.98 -4.79
C GLU A 192 12.15 -0.74 -4.42
N MET A 193 13.48 -0.85 -4.30
CA MET A 193 14.34 0.32 -4.06
C MET A 193 14.19 1.36 -5.18
N LEU A 194 14.14 0.93 -6.44
CA LEU A 194 13.96 1.81 -7.59
C LEU A 194 12.57 2.46 -7.61
N SER A 195 11.53 1.66 -7.37
CA SER A 195 10.16 2.17 -7.32
C SER A 195 9.95 3.21 -6.21
N MET A 196 10.76 3.16 -5.15
CA MET A 196 10.79 4.14 -4.05
C MET A 196 11.64 5.37 -4.35
N GLY A 197 12.33 5.41 -5.48
CA GLY A 197 13.15 6.54 -5.92
C GLY A 197 14.54 6.60 -5.31
N PHE A 198 15.08 5.49 -4.80
CA PHE A 198 16.43 5.43 -4.23
C PHE A 198 17.54 5.33 -5.28
N GLN A 199 17.26 5.53 -6.57
CA GLN A 199 18.26 5.38 -7.63
C GLN A 199 19.49 6.26 -7.39
N GLU A 200 19.31 7.56 -7.08
CA GLU A 200 20.43 8.49 -6.84
C GLU A 200 21.25 8.11 -5.60
N ASP A 201 20.58 7.61 -4.55
CA ASP A 201 21.26 7.13 -3.34
C ASP A 201 22.08 5.87 -3.63
N LEU A 202 21.52 4.92 -4.41
CA LEU A 202 22.24 3.70 -4.85
C LEU A 202 23.45 4.04 -5.70
N ASP A 203 23.30 4.90 -6.71
CA ASP A 203 24.40 5.36 -7.56
C ASP A 203 25.53 5.98 -6.73
N SER A 204 25.19 6.78 -5.72
CA SER A 204 26.15 7.44 -4.84
C SER A 204 26.85 6.47 -3.86
N ILE A 205 26.12 5.47 -3.35
CA ILE A 205 26.70 4.44 -2.47
C ILE A 205 27.66 3.57 -3.26
N LEU A 206 27.23 3.07 -4.43
CA LEU A 206 28.05 2.21 -5.29
C LEU A 206 29.33 2.93 -5.79
N ALA A 207 29.24 4.22 -6.07
CA ALA A 207 30.42 5.03 -6.41
C ALA A 207 31.42 5.19 -5.25
N GLY A 208 31.01 5.00 -4.01
CA GLY A 208 31.87 5.06 -2.82
C GLY A 208 32.55 3.73 -2.45
N ILE A 209 32.27 2.65 -3.17
CA ILE A 209 32.78 1.30 -2.93
C ILE A 209 33.94 1.02 -3.91
N PRO A 210 34.99 0.26 -3.51
CA PRO A 210 36.10 -0.10 -4.40
C PRO A 210 35.63 -0.76 -5.70
N SER A 211 36.32 -0.54 -6.80
CA SER A 211 35.94 -1.09 -8.11
C SER A 211 36.04 -2.62 -8.21
N GLU A 212 36.70 -3.27 -7.29
CA GLU A 212 36.92 -4.73 -7.24
C GLU A 212 35.99 -5.42 -6.23
N HIS A 213 34.72 -4.99 -6.15
CA HIS A 213 33.71 -5.66 -5.36
C HIS A 213 32.85 -6.60 -6.22
N ARG A 214 32.10 -7.46 -5.56
CA ARG A 214 31.07 -8.31 -6.17
C ARG A 214 29.68 -7.75 -5.85
N THR A 215 28.83 -7.66 -6.87
CA THR A 215 27.45 -7.19 -6.73
C THR A 215 26.48 -8.36 -6.89
N LEU A 216 25.63 -8.55 -5.88
CA LEU A 216 24.60 -9.58 -5.85
C LEU A 216 23.24 -8.87 -5.89
N LEU A 217 22.52 -8.97 -6.99
CA LEU A 217 21.25 -8.33 -7.22
C LEU A 217 20.11 -9.35 -7.05
N PHE A 218 19.26 -9.15 -6.04
CA PHE A 218 18.07 -9.94 -5.80
C PHE A 218 16.83 -9.11 -6.10
N SER A 219 15.95 -9.63 -6.95
CA SER A 219 14.71 -8.95 -7.37
C SER A 219 13.60 -9.96 -7.65
N ALA A 220 12.34 -9.55 -7.45
CA ALA A 220 11.20 -10.35 -7.87
C ALA A 220 10.89 -10.15 -9.36
N THR A 221 11.27 -9.01 -9.93
CA THR A 221 10.98 -8.63 -11.31
C THR A 221 12.23 -8.19 -12.06
N MET A 222 12.23 -8.30 -13.39
CA MET A 222 13.28 -7.77 -14.25
C MET A 222 12.68 -6.62 -15.07
N SER A 223 12.52 -5.46 -14.42
CA SER A 223 12.10 -4.23 -15.08
C SER A 223 13.25 -3.62 -15.91
N LYS A 224 12.93 -2.66 -16.78
CA LYS A 224 13.96 -1.95 -17.57
C LYS A 224 14.93 -1.18 -16.69
N GLU A 225 14.46 -0.71 -15.56
CA GLU A 225 15.27 -0.01 -14.56
C GLU A 225 16.27 -0.97 -13.90
N ILE A 226 15.86 -2.20 -13.57
CA ILE A 226 16.74 -3.26 -13.06
C ILE A 226 17.75 -3.68 -14.13
N GLU A 227 17.32 -3.87 -15.38
CA GLU A 227 18.24 -4.16 -16.49
C GLU A 227 19.34 -3.07 -16.62
N ARG A 228 18.96 -1.79 -16.45
CA ARG A 228 19.92 -0.68 -16.49
C ARG A 228 20.90 -0.72 -15.31
N ILE A 229 20.45 -1.01 -14.10
CA ILE A 229 21.35 -1.19 -12.94
C ILE A 229 22.30 -2.36 -13.20
N ALA A 230 21.78 -3.48 -13.65
CA ALA A 230 22.59 -4.64 -13.98
C ALA A 230 23.68 -4.30 -15.02
N GLN A 231 23.34 -3.58 -16.09
CA GLN A 231 24.29 -3.15 -17.11
C GLN A 231 25.34 -2.16 -16.61
N ASN A 232 24.98 -1.28 -15.67
CA ASN A 232 25.89 -0.23 -15.19
C ASN A 232 26.82 -0.69 -14.08
N TYR A 233 26.40 -1.58 -13.22
CA TYR A 233 27.09 -1.91 -11.97
C TYR A 233 27.54 -3.36 -11.84
N LEU A 234 27.00 -4.30 -12.64
CA LEU A 234 27.40 -5.69 -12.61
C LEU A 234 28.35 -6.01 -13.76
N LYS A 235 29.35 -6.86 -13.49
CA LYS A 235 30.36 -7.32 -14.44
C LYS A 235 30.20 -8.82 -14.67
N ASP A 236 29.96 -9.24 -15.92
CA ASP A 236 29.82 -10.66 -16.31
C ASP A 236 28.90 -11.45 -15.36
N ALA A 237 27.78 -10.81 -14.97
CA ALA A 237 26.86 -11.36 -13.97
C ALA A 237 26.20 -12.64 -14.47
N GLN A 238 26.24 -13.68 -13.65
CA GLN A 238 25.43 -14.87 -13.89
C GLN A 238 23.97 -14.57 -13.50
N GLN A 239 23.02 -14.97 -14.36
CA GLN A 239 21.61 -14.87 -14.04
C GLN A 239 21.07 -16.22 -13.59
N ILE A 240 20.53 -16.26 -12.38
CA ILE A 240 19.78 -17.38 -11.81
C ILE A 240 18.31 -16.95 -11.73
N GLN A 241 17.43 -17.76 -12.29
CA GLN A 241 15.99 -17.48 -12.28
C GLN A 241 15.23 -18.67 -11.70
N ILE A 242 14.55 -18.45 -10.60
CA ILE A 242 13.71 -19.44 -9.93
C ILE A 242 12.24 -19.16 -10.26
N GLY A 243 11.59 -20.11 -10.91
CA GLY A 243 10.24 -19.95 -11.44
C GLY A 243 10.19 -19.25 -12.79
N SER A 244 9.01 -19.05 -13.35
CA SER A 244 8.85 -18.30 -14.60
C SER A 244 8.85 -16.78 -14.34
N ARG A 245 9.23 -16.01 -15.35
CA ARG A 245 9.31 -14.54 -15.28
C ARG A 245 7.93 -13.95 -14.99
N ASN A 246 7.79 -13.23 -13.88
CA ASN A 246 6.53 -12.58 -13.44
C ASN A 246 5.36 -13.54 -13.14
N GLU A 247 5.62 -14.81 -12.90
CA GLU A 247 4.56 -15.75 -12.52
C GLU A 247 4.00 -15.38 -11.15
N GLY A 248 2.66 -15.24 -11.06
CA GLY A 248 1.99 -15.09 -9.78
C GLY A 248 2.18 -16.37 -8.94
N ALA A 249 2.25 -16.25 -7.62
CA ALA A 249 2.41 -17.41 -6.74
C ALA A 249 1.41 -18.52 -7.10
N GLU A 250 1.89 -19.73 -7.33
CA GLU A 250 1.06 -20.85 -7.82
C GLU A 250 -0.10 -21.18 -6.89
N ASN A 251 0.09 -20.97 -5.60
CA ASN A 251 -0.87 -21.33 -4.56
C ASN A 251 -1.86 -20.21 -4.22
N VAL A 252 -1.92 -19.11 -5.00
CA VAL A 252 -2.83 -17.99 -4.75
C VAL A 252 -4.03 -18.05 -5.69
N ASN A 253 -5.24 -18.10 -5.12
CA ASN A 253 -6.48 -17.93 -5.87
C ASN A 253 -6.79 -16.43 -6.03
N HIS A 254 -7.04 -15.98 -7.28
CA HIS A 254 -7.30 -14.57 -7.61
C HIS A 254 -8.79 -14.36 -7.89
N ILE A 255 -9.45 -13.56 -7.04
CA ILE A 255 -10.89 -13.28 -7.15
C ILE A 255 -11.10 -11.77 -7.25
N TYR A 256 -12.04 -11.33 -8.09
CA TYR A 256 -12.47 -9.94 -8.08
C TYR A 256 -13.96 -9.78 -7.91
N TYR A 257 -14.37 -8.75 -7.17
CA TYR A 257 -15.76 -8.35 -6.96
C TYR A 257 -16.02 -6.99 -7.60
N MET A 258 -16.98 -6.92 -8.52
CA MET A 258 -17.39 -5.64 -9.12
C MET A 258 -18.45 -4.97 -8.25
N VAL A 259 -18.14 -3.73 -7.82
CA VAL A 259 -19.01 -2.96 -6.94
C VAL A 259 -19.10 -1.49 -7.35
N HIS A 260 -20.18 -0.82 -6.95
CA HIS A 260 -20.21 0.64 -7.06
C HIS A 260 -19.29 1.29 -6.03
N ALA A 261 -18.67 2.40 -6.37
CA ALA A 261 -17.71 3.09 -5.47
C ALA A 261 -18.30 3.44 -4.09
N ARG A 262 -19.60 3.71 -4.01
CA ARG A 262 -20.31 3.99 -2.75
C ARG A 262 -20.48 2.76 -1.87
N ASP A 263 -20.44 1.56 -2.46
CA ASP A 263 -20.77 0.30 -1.80
C ASP A 263 -19.49 -0.51 -1.47
N LYS A 264 -18.29 0.03 -1.79
CA LYS A 264 -16.98 -0.63 -1.56
C LYS A 264 -16.80 -1.10 -0.12
N TYR A 265 -17.11 -0.24 0.85
CA TYR A 265 -16.95 -0.58 2.26
C TYR A 265 -17.91 -1.68 2.71
N LEU A 266 -19.16 -1.63 2.25
CA LEU A 266 -20.14 -2.69 2.53
C LEU A 266 -19.73 -4.03 1.90
N ALA A 267 -19.16 -3.99 0.69
CA ALA A 267 -18.61 -5.19 0.05
C ALA A 267 -17.44 -5.76 0.85
N LEU A 268 -16.52 -4.91 1.32
CA LEU A 268 -15.41 -5.32 2.19
C LEU A 268 -15.93 -6.02 3.45
N LYS A 269 -16.93 -5.46 4.13
CA LYS A 269 -17.54 -6.07 5.31
C LYS A 269 -18.11 -7.46 5.02
N ARG A 270 -18.89 -7.60 3.92
CA ARG A 270 -19.45 -8.90 3.53
C ARG A 270 -18.39 -9.95 3.25
N ILE A 271 -17.29 -9.54 2.61
CA ILE A 271 -16.17 -10.43 2.34
C ILE A 271 -15.51 -10.85 3.65
N VAL A 272 -15.20 -9.91 4.55
CA VAL A 272 -14.60 -10.20 5.85
C VAL A 272 -15.51 -11.11 6.70
N ASP A 273 -16.80 -10.82 6.77
CA ASP A 273 -17.76 -11.62 7.52
C ASP A 273 -17.98 -13.01 6.91
N PHE A 274 -17.75 -13.18 5.60
CA PHE A 274 -17.86 -14.49 4.94
C PHE A 274 -16.73 -15.44 5.27
N TYR A 275 -15.58 -14.93 5.76
CA TYR A 275 -14.40 -15.69 6.17
C TYR A 275 -14.14 -15.51 7.67
N PRO A 276 -14.78 -16.27 8.57
CA PRO A 276 -14.69 -16.06 10.03
C PRO A 276 -13.27 -16.07 10.60
N ARG A 277 -12.38 -16.88 10.02
CA ARG A 277 -10.96 -17.00 10.42
C ARG A 277 -10.04 -16.21 9.50
N ILE A 278 -10.54 -15.11 8.94
CA ILE A 278 -9.72 -14.26 8.07
C ILE A 278 -8.55 -13.65 8.85
N TYR A 279 -7.36 -13.78 8.32
CA TYR A 279 -6.16 -13.07 8.74
C TYR A 279 -5.58 -12.41 7.49
N ALA A 280 -5.72 -11.09 7.37
CA ALA A 280 -5.55 -10.42 6.08
C ALA A 280 -4.90 -9.04 6.17
N ILE A 281 -4.21 -8.67 5.08
CA ILE A 281 -3.85 -7.29 4.80
C ILE A 281 -4.83 -6.71 3.77
N ILE A 282 -5.34 -5.51 4.07
CA ILE A 282 -6.23 -4.74 3.20
C ILE A 282 -5.43 -3.56 2.63
N PHE A 283 -5.12 -3.62 1.34
CA PHE A 283 -4.36 -2.59 0.66
C PHE A 283 -5.25 -1.45 0.19
N CYS A 284 -4.95 -0.23 0.65
CA CYS A 284 -5.58 1.02 0.23
C CYS A 284 -4.58 1.90 -0.52
N ARG A 285 -5.07 2.76 -1.42
CA ARG A 285 -4.21 3.58 -2.28
C ARG A 285 -3.60 4.79 -1.56
N THR A 286 -4.29 5.34 -0.58
CA THR A 286 -3.87 6.56 0.11
C THR A 286 -3.90 6.40 1.63
N ARG A 287 -3.04 7.16 2.34
CA ARG A 287 -3.00 7.19 3.81
C ARG A 287 -4.36 7.53 4.43
N MET A 288 -5.08 8.50 3.83
CA MET A 288 -6.41 8.90 4.30
C MET A 288 -7.44 7.76 4.15
N GLU A 289 -7.43 7.07 3.02
CA GLU A 289 -8.31 5.93 2.78
C GLU A 289 -7.98 4.77 3.73
N THR A 290 -6.69 4.52 3.98
CA THR A 290 -6.22 3.52 4.94
C THR A 290 -6.78 3.80 6.34
N GLN A 291 -6.62 5.03 6.83
CA GLN A 291 -7.13 5.41 8.15
C GLN A 291 -8.66 5.37 8.21
N GLU A 292 -9.35 5.86 7.17
CA GLU A 292 -10.82 5.85 7.11
C GLU A 292 -11.38 4.42 7.13
N VAL A 293 -10.79 3.50 6.35
CA VAL A 293 -11.23 2.10 6.31
C VAL A 293 -10.96 1.40 7.64
N ALA A 294 -9.79 1.61 8.24
CA ALA A 294 -9.46 1.05 9.55
C ALA A 294 -10.40 1.57 10.65
N ASP A 295 -10.61 2.89 10.73
CA ASP A 295 -11.52 3.51 11.71
C ASP A 295 -12.96 2.99 11.56
N ASN A 296 -13.40 2.77 10.32
CA ASN A 296 -14.72 2.22 10.04
C ASN A 296 -14.81 0.75 10.52
N LEU A 297 -13.80 -0.08 10.25
CA LEU A 297 -13.74 -1.47 10.72
C LEU A 297 -13.71 -1.55 12.24
N ILE A 298 -12.88 -0.76 12.91
CA ILE A 298 -12.79 -0.70 14.38
C ILE A 298 -14.14 -0.28 14.97
N ARG A 299 -14.78 0.74 14.42
CA ARG A 299 -16.11 1.20 14.87
C ARG A 299 -17.19 0.14 14.71
N ASP A 300 -17.08 -0.67 13.66
CA ASP A 300 -18.00 -1.77 13.41
C ASP A 300 -17.65 -3.03 14.23
N GLY A 301 -16.59 -2.97 15.05
CA GLY A 301 -16.20 -3.99 16.03
C GLY A 301 -15.30 -5.08 15.47
N TYR A 302 -14.56 -4.83 14.38
CA TYR A 302 -13.51 -5.73 13.88
C TYR A 302 -12.18 -5.46 14.57
N ASN A 303 -11.37 -6.50 14.73
CA ASN A 303 -9.99 -6.38 15.18
C ASN A 303 -9.12 -5.89 14.02
N ALA A 304 -9.14 -4.59 13.78
CA ALA A 304 -8.40 -3.95 12.72
C ALA A 304 -7.42 -2.91 13.25
N ASP A 305 -6.36 -2.62 12.49
CA ASP A 305 -5.43 -1.53 12.76
C ASP A 305 -4.93 -0.93 11.44
N ALA A 306 -4.47 0.33 11.47
CA ALA A 306 -3.97 1.04 10.30
C ALA A 306 -2.44 1.03 10.26
N LEU A 307 -1.85 0.91 9.04
CA LEU A 307 -0.43 1.03 8.81
C LEU A 307 -0.14 1.94 7.62
N HIS A 308 0.34 3.16 7.88
CA HIS A 308 0.66 4.14 6.85
C HIS A 308 1.75 5.12 7.28
N GLY A 309 2.26 5.92 6.33
CA GLY A 309 3.41 6.77 6.55
C GLY A 309 3.24 7.95 7.52
N ASP A 310 2.01 8.27 7.98
CA ASP A 310 1.78 9.33 8.97
C ASP A 310 1.91 8.82 10.41
N LEU A 311 2.03 7.50 10.61
CA LEU A 311 2.30 6.92 11.93
C LEU A 311 3.77 7.13 12.33
N SER A 312 4.00 7.40 13.62
CA SER A 312 5.35 7.37 14.17
C SER A 312 5.93 5.95 14.12
N GLN A 313 7.27 5.82 14.15
CA GLN A 313 7.91 4.51 14.12
C GLN A 313 7.44 3.61 15.27
N GLN A 314 7.34 4.14 16.48
CA GLN A 314 6.85 3.39 17.64
C GLN A 314 5.42 2.85 17.44
N GLN A 315 4.55 3.64 16.79
CA GLN A 315 3.19 3.20 16.48
C GLN A 315 3.21 2.08 15.43
N ARG A 316 4.05 2.19 14.41
CA ARG A 316 4.20 1.16 13.38
C ARG A 316 4.69 -0.16 13.98
N ASP A 317 5.74 -0.10 14.81
CA ASP A 317 6.31 -1.27 15.47
C ASP A 317 5.27 -1.95 16.37
N LEU A 318 4.51 -1.17 17.15
CA LEU A 318 3.44 -1.69 17.99
C LEU A 318 2.31 -2.34 17.18
N THR A 319 1.87 -1.69 16.09
CA THR A 319 0.84 -2.24 15.19
C THR A 319 1.31 -3.55 14.58
N MET A 320 2.56 -3.60 14.10
CA MET A 320 3.14 -4.81 13.53
C MET A 320 3.29 -5.94 14.57
N GLN A 321 3.75 -5.63 15.76
CA GLN A 321 3.82 -6.61 16.84
C GLN A 321 2.45 -7.20 17.18
N ARG A 322 1.42 -6.35 17.29
CA ARG A 322 0.04 -6.80 17.54
C ARG A 322 -0.50 -7.66 16.41
N PHE A 323 -0.17 -7.34 15.16
CA PHE A 323 -0.56 -8.10 13.99
C PHE A 323 0.15 -9.46 13.97
N ARG A 324 1.47 -9.53 14.11
CA ARG A 324 2.23 -10.80 14.16
C ARG A 324 1.76 -11.75 15.27
N HIS A 325 1.34 -11.21 16.41
CA HIS A 325 0.77 -11.99 17.51
C HIS A 325 -0.72 -12.30 17.36
N HIS A 326 -1.31 -12.14 16.18
CA HIS A 326 -2.73 -12.38 15.89
C HIS A 326 -3.72 -11.62 16.79
N ARG A 327 -3.27 -10.54 17.46
CA ARG A 327 -4.15 -9.65 18.24
C ARG A 327 -4.94 -8.71 17.36
N VAL A 328 -4.50 -8.50 16.13
CA VAL A 328 -5.17 -7.79 15.05
C VAL A 328 -5.36 -8.77 13.91
N GLN A 329 -6.57 -8.89 13.39
CA GLN A 329 -6.90 -9.80 12.28
C GLN A 329 -6.81 -9.13 10.92
N LEU A 330 -7.11 -7.83 10.87
CA LEU A 330 -7.19 -7.04 9.64
C LEU A 330 -6.20 -5.88 9.71
N LEU A 331 -5.12 -5.95 8.96
CA LEU A 331 -4.19 -4.84 8.83
C LEU A 331 -4.55 -4.02 7.60
N VAL A 332 -4.97 -2.77 7.78
CA VAL A 332 -5.25 -1.86 6.65
C VAL A 332 -4.00 -1.06 6.35
N ALA A 333 -3.43 -1.19 5.16
CA ALA A 333 -2.12 -0.63 4.86
C ALA A 333 -2.03 0.04 3.48
N THR A 334 -1.09 1.00 3.35
CA THR A 334 -0.63 1.48 2.04
C THR A 334 0.48 0.59 1.52
N ASP A 335 0.71 0.55 0.20
CA ASP A 335 1.80 -0.24 -0.41
C ASP A 335 3.14 0.04 0.25
N VAL A 336 3.52 1.31 0.35
CA VAL A 336 4.82 1.72 0.93
C VAL A 336 4.98 1.27 2.38
N ALA A 337 3.91 1.29 3.17
CA ALA A 337 3.99 0.90 4.57
C ALA A 337 3.96 -0.62 4.78
N ALA A 338 3.40 -1.36 3.83
CA ALA A 338 3.31 -2.82 3.87
C ALA A 338 4.48 -3.53 3.18
N ARG A 339 5.39 -2.78 2.55
CA ARG A 339 6.62 -3.34 1.96
C ARG A 339 7.57 -3.82 3.05
N GLY A 340 8.27 -4.90 2.76
CA GLY A 340 9.23 -5.48 3.70
C GLY A 340 8.59 -6.03 4.98
N LEU A 341 7.26 -6.16 5.03
CA LEU A 341 6.61 -6.83 6.14
C LEU A 341 6.83 -8.32 6.02
N ASP A 342 7.53 -8.86 6.98
CA ASP A 342 7.58 -10.29 7.20
C ASP A 342 6.37 -10.69 8.03
N VAL A 343 5.35 -11.12 7.33
CA VAL A 343 4.15 -11.67 7.92
C VAL A 343 3.79 -12.92 7.14
N ASP A 344 3.95 -14.04 7.80
CA ASP A 344 3.55 -15.34 7.29
C ASP A 344 2.11 -15.65 7.65
N ASP A 345 1.56 -16.68 7.02
CA ASP A 345 0.24 -17.22 7.31
C ASP A 345 -0.96 -16.33 7.00
N LEU A 346 -0.79 -15.31 6.15
CA LEU A 346 -1.95 -14.56 5.68
C LEU A 346 -2.87 -15.49 4.87
N THR A 347 -4.12 -15.57 5.32
CA THR A 347 -5.15 -16.33 4.60
C THR A 347 -5.63 -15.57 3.36
N HIS A 348 -5.69 -14.24 3.46
CA HIS A 348 -6.19 -13.37 2.40
C HIS A 348 -5.36 -12.11 2.25
N VAL A 349 -5.28 -11.64 1.01
CA VAL A 349 -4.87 -10.30 0.63
C VAL A 349 -6.05 -9.60 -0.01
N ILE A 350 -6.46 -8.44 0.51
CA ILE A 350 -7.60 -7.70 -0.04
C ILE A 350 -7.13 -6.39 -0.65
N ASN A 351 -7.29 -6.25 -1.95
CA ASN A 351 -7.05 -5.02 -2.66
C ASN A 351 -8.33 -4.17 -2.64
N TYR A 352 -8.38 -3.14 -1.78
CA TYR A 352 -9.50 -2.18 -1.69
C TYR A 352 -9.51 -1.18 -2.86
N GLY A 353 -8.92 -1.54 -3.94
CA GLY A 353 -8.75 -0.86 -5.22
C GLY A 353 -7.56 -1.44 -5.93
N MET A 354 -7.61 -1.48 -7.27
CA MET A 354 -6.49 -1.98 -8.05
C MET A 354 -5.27 -1.09 -7.86
N PRO A 355 -4.07 -1.65 -7.74
CA PRO A 355 -2.84 -0.88 -7.81
C PRO A 355 -2.68 -0.21 -9.17
N ASP A 356 -1.78 0.76 -9.26
CA ASP A 356 -1.55 1.45 -10.53
C ASP A 356 -0.71 0.60 -11.48
N ASP A 357 0.27 -0.13 -10.95
CA ASP A 357 1.18 -1.01 -11.70
C ASP A 357 0.97 -2.48 -11.32
N VAL A 358 1.29 -3.38 -12.24
CA VAL A 358 1.11 -4.84 -12.08
C VAL A 358 2.10 -5.40 -11.08
N GLU A 359 3.33 -4.87 -11.01
CA GLU A 359 4.35 -5.26 -10.05
C GLU A 359 3.84 -5.13 -8.61
N TYR A 360 3.15 -4.02 -8.28
CA TYR A 360 2.52 -3.87 -6.96
C TYR A 360 1.47 -4.96 -6.68
N TYR A 361 0.72 -5.38 -7.69
CA TYR A 361 -0.24 -6.46 -7.50
C TYR A 361 0.45 -7.79 -7.14
N THR A 362 1.54 -8.11 -7.83
CA THR A 362 2.35 -9.32 -7.57
C THR A 362 2.93 -9.28 -6.15
N HIS A 363 3.51 -8.16 -5.73
CA HIS A 363 4.07 -7.98 -4.39
C HIS A 363 3.01 -8.04 -3.29
N ARG A 364 1.79 -7.53 -3.54
CA ARG A 364 0.66 -7.65 -2.61
C ARG A 364 0.18 -9.10 -2.50
N SER A 365 -0.10 -9.74 -3.64
CA SER A 365 -0.61 -11.11 -3.68
C SER A 365 0.40 -12.11 -3.13
N GLY A 366 1.71 -11.86 -3.30
CA GLY A 366 2.78 -12.66 -2.72
C GLY A 366 2.90 -12.60 -1.18
N ARG A 367 2.05 -11.83 -0.48
CA ARG A 367 1.95 -11.87 1.00
C ARG A 367 1.09 -13.02 1.50
N THR A 368 0.42 -13.76 0.63
CA THR A 368 -0.33 -14.98 0.95
C THR A 368 0.14 -16.14 0.06
N GLY A 369 -0.24 -17.36 0.37
CA GLY A 369 0.14 -18.55 -0.42
C GLY A 369 1.60 -18.97 -0.27
N ARG A 370 2.27 -18.59 0.82
CA ARG A 370 3.66 -18.95 1.12
C ARG A 370 3.79 -20.35 1.71
N ALA A 371 5.00 -20.92 1.66
CA ALA A 371 5.35 -22.22 2.23
C ALA A 371 4.37 -23.35 1.83
N GLY A 372 3.93 -23.38 0.58
CA GLY A 372 3.00 -24.41 0.08
C GLY A 372 1.54 -24.27 0.54
N LYS A 373 1.21 -23.28 1.38
CA LYS A 373 -0.16 -23.00 1.84
C LYS A 373 -0.97 -22.34 0.73
N LYS A 374 -2.28 -22.59 0.71
CA LYS A 374 -3.20 -21.91 -0.23
C LYS A 374 -3.57 -20.53 0.29
N GLY A 375 -3.47 -19.53 -0.56
CA GLY A 375 -3.85 -18.15 -0.28
C GLY A 375 -4.95 -17.63 -1.20
N THR A 376 -5.59 -16.53 -0.83
CA THR A 376 -6.61 -15.88 -1.67
C THR A 376 -6.31 -14.39 -1.80
N SER A 377 -6.19 -13.90 -3.03
CA SER A 377 -6.06 -12.47 -3.35
C SER A 377 -7.38 -11.94 -3.90
N ILE A 378 -8.00 -11.03 -3.17
CA ILE A 378 -9.31 -10.46 -3.49
C ILE A 378 -9.16 -9.02 -3.96
N CYS A 379 -9.83 -8.67 -5.06
CA CYS A 379 -9.89 -7.30 -5.58
C CYS A 379 -11.31 -6.75 -5.51
N ILE A 380 -11.51 -5.63 -4.81
CA ILE A 380 -12.79 -4.91 -4.78
C ILE A 380 -12.69 -3.75 -5.77
N ILE A 381 -13.31 -3.91 -6.95
CA ILE A 381 -13.11 -3.02 -8.09
C ILE A 381 -14.39 -2.34 -8.56
N GLY A 382 -14.22 -1.17 -9.20
CA GLY A 382 -15.28 -0.54 -9.97
C GLY A 382 -15.22 -0.93 -11.47
N ILE A 383 -16.27 -0.67 -12.22
CA ILE A 383 -16.36 -0.98 -13.67
C ILE A 383 -15.15 -0.47 -14.46
N ARG A 384 -14.61 0.70 -14.09
CA ARG A 384 -13.47 1.32 -14.79
C ARG A 384 -12.16 0.54 -14.60
N GLU A 385 -12.04 -0.20 -13.53
CA GLU A 385 -10.82 -0.94 -13.16
C GLU A 385 -10.78 -2.35 -13.81
N LYS A 386 -11.89 -2.83 -14.42
CA LYS A 386 -11.96 -4.16 -15.07
C LYS A 386 -10.90 -4.33 -16.17
N ARG A 387 -10.51 -3.24 -16.85
CA ARG A 387 -9.43 -3.31 -17.85
C ARG A 387 -8.06 -3.64 -17.24
N LYS A 388 -7.79 -3.17 -16.02
CA LYS A 388 -6.56 -3.46 -15.29
C LYS A 388 -6.47 -4.95 -14.93
N ILE A 389 -7.59 -5.61 -14.58
CA ILE A 389 -7.62 -7.06 -14.33
C ILE A 389 -7.06 -7.81 -15.53
N LYS A 390 -7.57 -7.54 -16.74
CA LYS A 390 -7.10 -8.23 -17.98
C LYS A 390 -5.62 -7.98 -18.27
N GLN A 391 -5.10 -6.81 -17.90
CA GLN A 391 -3.68 -6.51 -18.05
C GLN A 391 -2.87 -7.35 -17.08
N ILE A 392 -3.28 -7.44 -15.81
CA ILE A 392 -2.63 -8.20 -14.76
C ILE A 392 -2.67 -9.70 -15.12
N GLU A 393 -3.83 -10.24 -15.52
CA GLU A 393 -3.97 -11.66 -15.97
C GLU A 393 -2.92 -12.03 -17.01
N LYS A 394 -2.71 -11.13 -17.98
CA LYS A 394 -1.74 -11.37 -19.06
C LYS A 394 -0.29 -11.40 -18.55
N GLU A 395 0.03 -10.56 -17.56
CA GLU A 395 1.40 -10.43 -17.05
C GLU A 395 1.75 -11.52 -16.04
N ILE A 396 0.82 -11.83 -15.11
CA ILE A 396 1.03 -12.88 -14.11
C ILE A 396 0.70 -14.29 -14.61
N GLN A 397 0.17 -14.42 -15.83
CA GLN A 397 -0.26 -15.68 -16.47
C GLN A 397 -1.27 -16.50 -15.63
N LYS A 398 -2.09 -15.80 -14.83
CA LYS A 398 -3.16 -16.39 -14.02
C LYS A 398 -4.49 -15.74 -14.36
N THR A 399 -5.57 -16.49 -14.26
CA THR A 399 -6.93 -15.99 -14.49
C THR A 399 -7.57 -15.54 -13.17
N PHE A 400 -8.33 -14.46 -13.25
CA PHE A 400 -9.14 -13.99 -12.12
C PHE A 400 -10.55 -14.54 -12.21
N GLU A 401 -11.03 -15.08 -11.12
CA GLU A 401 -12.42 -15.50 -10.98
C GLU A 401 -13.32 -14.28 -10.63
N GLU A 402 -14.40 -14.10 -11.39
CA GLU A 402 -15.41 -13.08 -11.08
C GLU A 402 -16.31 -13.59 -9.94
N GLY A 403 -16.10 -13.09 -8.74
CA GLY A 403 -16.89 -13.46 -7.58
C GLY A 403 -18.21 -12.70 -7.50
N THR A 404 -19.25 -13.39 -7.04
CA THR A 404 -20.49 -12.75 -6.58
C THR A 404 -20.40 -12.43 -5.10
N LEU A 405 -20.80 -11.21 -4.71
CA LEU A 405 -20.77 -10.83 -3.30
C LEU A 405 -21.62 -11.79 -2.47
N PRO A 406 -21.09 -12.29 -1.34
CA PRO A 406 -21.84 -13.21 -0.48
C PRO A 406 -23.20 -12.63 -0.07
N GLU A 407 -24.22 -13.47 -0.11
CA GLU A 407 -25.55 -13.07 0.37
C GLU A 407 -25.57 -13.01 1.91
N PRO A 408 -26.40 -12.13 2.49
CA PRO A 408 -26.56 -12.06 3.94
C PRO A 408 -26.84 -13.40 4.61
N ARG A 409 -27.62 -14.26 3.96
CA ARG A 409 -27.95 -15.60 4.46
C ARG A 409 -26.74 -16.52 4.53
N ASP A 410 -25.89 -16.50 3.50
CA ASP A 410 -24.69 -17.36 3.44
C ASP A 410 -23.66 -16.94 4.49
N ILE A 411 -23.50 -15.61 4.67
CA ILE A 411 -22.66 -15.05 5.73
C ILE A 411 -23.16 -15.52 7.09
N CYS A 412 -24.44 -15.34 7.37
CA CYS A 412 -25.04 -15.78 8.63
C CYS A 412 -24.86 -17.27 8.85
N THR A 413 -25.04 -18.09 7.83
CA THR A 413 -24.86 -19.55 7.93
C THR A 413 -23.40 -19.91 8.27
N LYS A 414 -22.43 -19.32 7.58
CA LYS A 414 -21.00 -19.58 7.88
C LYS A 414 -20.59 -19.12 9.28
N GLN A 415 -21.02 -17.94 9.69
CA GLN A 415 -20.76 -17.42 11.02
C GLN A 415 -21.40 -18.29 12.11
N LEU A 416 -22.60 -18.79 11.88
CA LEU A 416 -23.26 -19.69 12.80
C LEU A 416 -22.48 -21.00 12.97
N TYR A 417 -22.05 -21.64 11.86
CA TYR A 417 -21.25 -22.85 11.93
C TYR A 417 -19.92 -22.61 12.63
N HIS A 418 -19.29 -21.44 12.39
CA HIS A 418 -18.05 -21.08 13.09
C HIS A 418 -18.26 -21.00 14.61
N VAL A 419 -19.34 -20.34 15.06
CA VAL A 419 -19.66 -20.28 16.49
C VAL A 419 -19.89 -21.67 17.07
N ILE A 420 -20.57 -22.55 16.33
CA ILE A 420 -20.79 -23.95 16.76
C ILE A 420 -19.44 -24.68 16.87
N ASP A 421 -18.59 -24.62 15.84
CA ASP A 421 -17.27 -25.24 15.82
C ASP A 421 -16.37 -24.74 16.97
N ASP A 422 -16.46 -23.43 17.27
CA ASP A 422 -15.66 -22.84 18.37
C ASP A 422 -16.16 -23.37 19.73
N ILE A 423 -17.48 -23.46 19.92
CA ILE A 423 -18.08 -24.03 21.14
C ILE A 423 -17.68 -25.50 21.31
N GLU A 424 -17.69 -26.29 20.23
CA GLU A 424 -17.31 -27.71 20.25
C GLU A 424 -15.84 -27.94 20.60
N ARG A 425 -14.97 -26.97 20.29
CA ARG A 425 -13.52 -27.05 20.57
C ARG A 425 -13.12 -26.57 21.95
N ILE A 426 -14.04 -25.97 22.70
CA ILE A 426 -13.73 -25.53 24.07
C ILE A 426 -13.44 -26.75 24.92
N VAL A 427 -12.22 -26.84 25.40
CA VAL A 427 -11.84 -27.79 26.46
C VAL A 427 -12.31 -27.19 27.77
N VAL A 428 -13.31 -27.81 28.37
CA VAL A 428 -13.86 -27.36 29.65
C VAL A 428 -12.94 -27.84 30.76
N ASP A 429 -12.41 -26.92 31.58
CA ASP A 429 -11.75 -27.25 32.81
C ASP A 429 -12.83 -27.58 33.87
N GLU A 430 -13.05 -28.89 34.07
CA GLU A 430 -14.09 -29.35 35.00
C GLU A 430 -13.79 -28.96 36.45
N GLU A 431 -12.48 -28.89 36.85
CA GLU A 431 -12.10 -28.54 38.22
C GLU A 431 -12.38 -27.07 38.54
N GLU A 432 -12.14 -26.15 37.59
CA GLU A 432 -12.44 -24.75 37.77
C GLU A 432 -13.94 -24.44 37.76
N ILE A 433 -14.73 -25.14 36.95
CA ILE A 433 -16.15 -24.89 36.76
C ILE A 433 -17.06 -25.63 37.76
N ALA A 434 -16.65 -26.83 38.24
CA ALA A 434 -17.44 -27.68 39.17
C ALA A 434 -18.01 -26.89 40.36
N PRO A 435 -17.27 -26.01 41.06
CA PRO A 435 -17.79 -25.30 42.22
C PRO A 435 -19.04 -24.41 41.93
N PHE A 436 -19.20 -23.98 40.68
CA PHE A 436 -20.28 -23.08 40.27
C PHE A 436 -21.47 -23.84 39.67
N MET A 437 -21.26 -25.07 39.24
CA MET A 437 -22.27 -25.80 38.45
C MET A 437 -23.55 -26.13 39.21
N ASP A 438 -23.47 -26.36 40.50
CA ASP A 438 -24.69 -26.69 41.30
C ASP A 438 -25.65 -25.49 41.41
N GLU A 439 -25.11 -24.27 41.52
CA GLU A 439 -25.93 -23.06 41.51
C GLU A 439 -26.49 -22.77 40.11
N VAL A 440 -25.68 -22.95 39.07
CA VAL A 440 -26.09 -22.78 37.67
C VAL A 440 -27.18 -23.79 37.32
N ARG A 441 -27.06 -25.07 37.70
CA ARG A 441 -28.10 -26.10 37.48
C ARG A 441 -29.39 -25.72 38.15
N LYS A 442 -29.38 -25.28 39.41
CA LYS A 442 -30.60 -24.83 40.12
C LYS A 442 -31.25 -23.64 39.45
N ARG A 443 -30.49 -22.68 38.96
CA ARG A 443 -31.02 -21.49 38.25
C ARG A 443 -31.60 -21.81 36.89
N TRP A 444 -31.06 -22.82 36.21
CA TRP A 444 -31.41 -23.20 34.85
C TRP A 444 -32.27 -24.46 34.77
N GLU A 445 -32.71 -25.02 35.90
CA GLU A 445 -33.50 -26.24 36.00
C GLU A 445 -34.79 -26.19 35.16
N TRP A 446 -35.38 -25.00 34.98
CA TRP A 446 -36.60 -24.79 34.24
C TRP A 446 -36.39 -24.51 32.73
N PHE A 447 -35.11 -24.41 32.26
CA PHE A 447 -34.83 -24.32 30.84
C PHE A 447 -34.64 -25.72 30.24
N ASP A 448 -35.32 -25.95 29.09
CA ASP A 448 -34.98 -27.11 28.29
C ASP A 448 -33.67 -26.92 27.52
N LYS A 449 -33.16 -28.00 26.95
CA LYS A 449 -31.91 -27.98 26.17
C LYS A 449 -31.99 -27.03 25.00
N ASP A 450 -33.16 -26.98 24.31
CA ASP A 450 -33.33 -26.14 23.13
C ASP A 450 -33.39 -24.66 23.50
N ASP A 451 -34.00 -24.30 24.64
CA ASP A 451 -33.97 -22.93 25.15
C ASP A 451 -32.57 -22.45 25.52
N LEU A 452 -31.75 -23.32 26.13
CA LEU A 452 -30.37 -23.01 26.41
C LEU A 452 -29.57 -22.78 25.12
N ILE A 453 -29.70 -23.67 24.15
CA ILE A 453 -29.05 -23.53 22.84
C ILE A 453 -29.46 -22.22 22.17
N ARG A 454 -30.77 -21.90 22.12
CA ARG A 454 -31.26 -20.65 21.52
C ARG A 454 -30.69 -19.42 22.21
N ARG A 455 -30.56 -19.42 23.54
CA ARG A 455 -29.99 -18.29 24.31
C ARG A 455 -28.52 -18.12 24.08
N VAL A 456 -27.72 -19.23 24.10
CA VAL A 456 -26.29 -19.21 23.80
C VAL A 456 -26.07 -18.68 22.37
N LEU A 457 -26.76 -19.25 21.38
CA LEU A 457 -26.65 -18.79 20.01
C LEU A 457 -27.11 -17.34 19.83
N SER A 458 -28.20 -16.92 20.52
CA SER A 458 -28.67 -15.53 20.45
C SER A 458 -27.67 -14.54 21.04
N ARG A 459 -26.92 -14.93 22.07
CA ARG A 459 -25.88 -14.10 22.66
C ARG A 459 -24.69 -13.93 21.72
N GLU A 460 -24.16 -15.01 21.21
CA GLU A 460 -22.93 -15.03 20.40
C GLU A 460 -23.21 -14.54 18.95
N PHE A 461 -24.31 -14.96 18.37
CA PHE A 461 -24.63 -14.73 16.97
C PHE A 461 -25.65 -13.59 16.73
N GLY A 462 -26.34 -13.12 17.76
CA GLY A 462 -27.44 -12.13 17.64
C GLY A 462 -27.02 -10.80 17.00
N ARG A 463 -25.73 -10.42 17.05
CA ARG A 463 -25.19 -9.22 16.38
C ARG A 463 -25.28 -9.36 14.87
N PHE A 464 -24.86 -10.49 14.31
CA PHE A 464 -24.92 -10.77 12.87
C PHE A 464 -26.35 -10.82 12.36
N LEU A 465 -27.24 -11.52 13.06
CA LEU A 465 -28.65 -11.57 12.68
C LEU A 465 -29.31 -10.19 12.61
N LYS A 466 -29.08 -9.33 13.59
CA LYS A 466 -29.63 -7.97 13.62
C LYS A 466 -29.09 -7.09 12.51
N TYR A 467 -27.78 -7.20 12.22
CA TYR A 467 -27.13 -6.42 11.20
C TYR A 467 -27.65 -6.80 9.79
N TYR A 468 -27.61 -8.09 9.46
CA TYR A 468 -27.98 -8.57 8.13
C TYR A 468 -29.50 -8.66 7.88
N ALA A 469 -30.34 -8.61 8.91
CA ALA A 469 -31.82 -8.55 8.74
C ALA A 469 -32.27 -7.23 8.10
N VAL A 470 -31.52 -6.15 8.21
CA VAL A 470 -31.86 -4.80 7.74
C VAL A 470 -31.16 -4.42 6.46
N GLU A 471 -30.13 -5.17 6.05
CA GLU A 471 -29.28 -4.81 4.90
C GLU A 471 -29.97 -5.10 3.56
N ALA A 472 -29.97 -4.08 2.67
CA ALA A 472 -30.45 -4.22 1.31
C ALA A 472 -29.48 -5.06 0.44
N PRO A 473 -29.96 -5.79 -0.57
CA PRO A 473 -29.11 -6.51 -1.50
C PRO A 473 -28.18 -5.54 -2.25
N LEU A 474 -26.88 -5.87 -2.27
CA LEU A 474 -25.90 -5.14 -3.08
C LEU A 474 -25.99 -5.66 -4.52
N THR A 475 -26.28 -4.76 -5.45
CA THR A 475 -26.30 -5.10 -6.89
C THR A 475 -24.94 -4.82 -7.51
N SER A 476 -24.41 -5.81 -8.23
CA SER A 476 -23.20 -5.62 -9.06
C SER A 476 -23.53 -4.68 -10.24
N PRO A 477 -22.65 -3.73 -10.58
CA PRO A 477 -22.84 -2.85 -11.71
C PRO A 477 -22.78 -3.65 -13.02
N GLN A 478 -23.78 -3.47 -13.90
CA GLN A 478 -23.79 -4.13 -15.22
C GLN A 478 -22.99 -3.33 -16.26
N GLU A 479 -22.33 -4.03 -17.20
CA GLU A 479 -21.65 -3.41 -18.33
C GLU A 479 -22.69 -2.69 -19.21
N GLY A 480 -22.57 -1.36 -19.29
CA GLY A 480 -23.53 -0.51 -20.02
C GLY A 480 -24.33 0.42 -19.13
N GLU A 481 -24.35 0.24 -17.82
CA GLU A 481 -24.90 1.24 -16.91
C GLU A 481 -24.07 2.52 -16.97
N LYS A 482 -24.65 3.56 -17.55
CA LYS A 482 -24.09 4.92 -17.36
C LYS A 482 -24.09 5.20 -15.87
N PRO A 483 -22.96 5.65 -15.28
CA PRO A 483 -22.90 5.92 -13.85
C PRO A 483 -24.10 6.79 -13.49
N SER A 484 -25.01 6.25 -12.66
CA SER A 484 -26.14 7.01 -12.17
C SER A 484 -25.54 8.16 -11.36
N ARG A 485 -25.55 9.35 -11.92
CA ARG A 485 -25.16 10.56 -11.19
C ARG A 485 -26.04 10.59 -9.96
N SER A 486 -25.41 10.45 -8.80
CA SER A 486 -26.12 10.53 -7.53
C SER A 486 -26.97 11.80 -7.54
N LYS A 487 -28.17 11.75 -6.95
CA LYS A 487 -29.04 12.95 -6.84
C LYS A 487 -28.30 14.14 -6.20
N LYS A 488 -27.18 13.93 -5.51
CA LYS A 488 -26.26 14.96 -4.97
C LYS A 488 -25.48 15.71 -6.08
N ASP A 489 -25.12 15.04 -7.20
CA ASP A 489 -24.36 15.69 -8.28
C ASP A 489 -25.24 16.53 -9.23
N LYS A 490 -26.54 16.29 -9.27
CA LYS A 490 -27.47 17.15 -10.03
C LYS A 490 -27.69 18.54 -9.41
N LYS A 491 -27.13 18.81 -8.24
CA LYS A 491 -27.38 20.06 -7.47
C LYS A 491 -26.21 21.05 -7.47
N ARG A 492 -25.23 20.91 -8.35
CA ARG A 492 -24.09 21.85 -8.41
C ARG A 492 -24.31 23.08 -9.30
N VAL A 493 -25.35 23.11 -10.09
CA VAL A 493 -25.71 24.27 -10.93
C VAL A 493 -26.70 25.13 -10.16
N ALA A 494 -26.44 26.44 -10.09
CA ALA A 494 -27.39 27.40 -9.50
C ALA A 494 -28.76 27.30 -10.23
N GLU A 495 -29.85 27.46 -9.50
CA GLU A 495 -31.19 27.51 -10.09
C GLU A 495 -31.29 28.67 -11.09
N GLU A 496 -32.09 28.51 -12.13
CA GLU A 496 -32.29 29.55 -13.14
C GLU A 496 -32.73 30.87 -12.48
N GLY A 497 -31.99 31.97 -12.65
CA GLY A 497 -32.22 33.24 -11.97
C GLY A 497 -31.43 33.49 -10.67
N TYR A 498 -30.63 32.51 -10.23
CA TYR A 498 -29.74 32.66 -9.06
C TYR A 498 -28.25 32.70 -9.47
N VAL A 499 -27.46 33.48 -8.74
CA VAL A 499 -26.01 33.57 -8.89
C VAL A 499 -25.35 32.99 -7.65
N ARG A 500 -24.32 32.20 -7.86
CA ARG A 500 -23.55 31.55 -6.80
C ARG A 500 -22.38 32.44 -6.39
N LEU A 501 -22.32 32.79 -5.09
CA LEU A 501 -21.25 33.60 -4.50
C LEU A 501 -20.41 32.74 -3.58
N PHE A 502 -19.12 32.97 -3.57
CA PHE A 502 -18.13 32.36 -2.68
C PHE A 502 -17.88 33.26 -1.48
N LEU A 503 -17.80 32.66 -0.29
CA LEU A 503 -17.40 33.30 0.94
C LEU A 503 -16.23 32.53 1.55
N ASN A 504 -15.17 33.24 1.95
CA ASN A 504 -13.96 32.64 2.58
C ASN A 504 -14.14 32.20 4.04
N VAL A 505 -15.36 32.05 4.52
CA VAL A 505 -15.72 31.61 5.89
C VAL A 505 -16.54 30.34 5.84
N GLY A 506 -16.29 29.42 6.78
CA GLY A 506 -16.92 28.10 6.83
C GLY A 506 -17.26 27.61 8.23
N LYS A 507 -17.42 26.31 8.39
CA LYS A 507 -17.78 25.68 9.68
C LYS A 507 -16.74 25.92 10.78
N ILE A 508 -15.44 26.00 10.44
CA ILE A 508 -14.37 26.31 11.42
C ILE A 508 -14.54 27.70 12.02
N ASP A 509 -14.98 28.66 11.20
CA ASP A 509 -15.25 30.01 11.66
C ASP A 509 -16.57 30.12 12.44
N GLY A 510 -17.22 28.96 12.73
CA GLY A 510 -18.49 28.86 13.44
C GLY A 510 -19.68 29.39 12.63
N MET A 511 -19.57 29.36 11.30
CA MET A 511 -20.64 29.78 10.41
C MET A 511 -21.60 28.62 10.17
N TYR A 512 -22.89 28.92 10.31
CA TYR A 512 -24.01 28.07 9.93
C TYR A 512 -24.94 28.84 9.00
N ALA A 513 -25.91 28.19 8.39
CA ALA A 513 -26.84 28.85 7.47
C ALA A 513 -27.53 30.08 8.08
N ARG A 514 -27.89 29.99 9.37
CA ARG A 514 -28.54 31.07 10.10
C ARG A 514 -27.63 32.30 10.26
N GLU A 515 -26.35 32.10 10.56
CA GLU A 515 -25.35 33.14 10.73
C GLU A 515 -25.07 33.84 9.39
N ILE A 516 -25.02 33.09 8.27
CA ILE A 516 -24.86 33.65 6.93
C ILE A 516 -26.06 34.53 6.55
N ILE A 517 -27.28 34.07 6.79
CA ILE A 517 -28.50 34.88 6.56
C ILE A 517 -28.51 36.10 7.45
N GLY A 518 -28.09 35.98 8.73
CA GLY A 518 -27.93 37.11 9.65
C GLY A 518 -26.91 38.13 9.17
N LEU A 519 -25.76 37.66 8.63
CA LEU A 519 -24.72 38.49 8.06
C LEU A 519 -25.21 39.30 6.85
N LEU A 520 -25.97 38.66 5.96
CA LEU A 520 -26.57 39.32 4.80
C LEU A 520 -27.58 40.39 5.24
N ASN A 521 -28.48 40.06 6.16
CA ASN A 521 -29.51 40.99 6.64
C ASN A 521 -28.92 42.18 7.41
N LYS A 522 -27.73 42.04 8.03
CA LYS A 522 -27.06 43.09 8.79
C LYS A 522 -26.28 44.08 7.90
N ASN A 523 -25.69 43.57 6.82
CA ASN A 523 -24.72 44.35 6.03
C ASN A 523 -25.21 44.77 4.63
N VAL A 524 -26.34 44.21 4.16
CA VAL A 524 -26.93 44.58 2.88
C VAL A 524 -28.12 45.47 3.06
N GLN A 525 -28.03 46.72 2.58
CA GLN A 525 -29.09 47.73 2.69
C GLN A 525 -30.25 47.43 1.72
N GLY A 526 -31.46 47.70 2.17
CA GLY A 526 -32.73 47.52 1.41
C GLY A 526 -33.51 46.32 1.84
N ASP A 527 -34.36 45.81 0.95
CA ASP A 527 -35.22 44.64 1.24
C ASP A 527 -34.41 43.36 1.51
N LYS A 528 -35.03 42.42 2.24
CA LYS A 528 -34.37 41.13 2.58
C LYS A 528 -33.94 40.39 1.33
N VAL A 529 -32.64 40.01 1.31
CA VAL A 529 -32.04 39.26 0.19
C VAL A 529 -32.68 37.87 0.14
N ALA A 530 -33.21 37.52 -1.06
CA ALA A 530 -33.71 36.18 -1.28
C ALA A 530 -32.50 35.23 -1.46
N VAL A 531 -32.27 34.41 -0.44
CA VAL A 531 -31.18 33.41 -0.41
C VAL A 531 -31.75 32.07 -0.84
N GLY A 532 -31.14 31.52 -1.88
CA GLY A 532 -31.40 30.15 -2.31
C GLY A 532 -30.61 29.15 -1.46
N ARG A 533 -29.89 28.27 -2.10
CA ARG A 533 -29.11 27.24 -1.44
C ARG A 533 -27.84 27.79 -0.77
N ILE A 534 -27.51 27.25 0.42
CA ILE A 534 -26.29 27.52 1.15
C ILE A 534 -25.48 26.22 1.28
N ASP A 535 -24.30 26.15 0.68
CA ASP A 535 -23.36 25.03 0.77
C ASP A 535 -22.23 25.38 1.73
N LEU A 536 -22.24 24.83 2.94
CA LEU A 536 -21.24 25.08 4.01
C LEU A 536 -20.13 24.04 3.97
N MET A 537 -18.92 24.50 3.63
CA MET A 537 -17.70 23.70 3.67
C MET A 537 -16.91 23.96 4.98
N LYS A 538 -15.79 23.28 5.14
CA LYS A 538 -14.96 23.37 6.34
C LYS A 538 -14.40 24.80 6.54
N ASN A 539 -13.79 25.38 5.49
CA ASN A 539 -13.07 26.66 5.54
C ASN A 539 -13.72 27.77 4.72
N PHE A 540 -14.74 27.48 3.93
CA PHE A 540 -15.43 28.42 3.05
C PHE A 540 -16.88 27.98 2.86
N SER A 541 -17.69 28.84 2.22
CA SER A 541 -19.08 28.53 1.88
C SER A 541 -19.49 29.12 0.54
N PHE A 542 -20.54 28.53 -0.07
CA PHE A 542 -21.19 29.09 -1.23
C PHE A 542 -22.63 29.45 -0.87
N ILE A 543 -23.09 30.55 -1.37
CA ILE A 543 -24.49 30.99 -1.25
C ILE A 543 -25.07 31.30 -2.63
N GLU A 544 -26.33 30.98 -2.84
CA GLU A 544 -27.07 31.35 -4.02
C GLU A 544 -27.96 32.53 -3.70
N VAL A 545 -27.83 33.63 -4.43
CA VAL A 545 -28.63 34.83 -4.31
C VAL A 545 -29.27 35.15 -5.65
N LYS A 546 -30.43 35.81 -5.67
CA LYS A 546 -31.06 36.25 -6.94
C LYS A 546 -30.12 37.17 -7.73
N GLN A 547 -30.14 37.05 -9.03
CA GLN A 547 -29.28 37.83 -9.94
C GLN A 547 -29.47 39.33 -9.73
N GLU A 548 -30.68 39.76 -9.38
CA GLU A 548 -31.04 41.15 -9.08
C GLU A 548 -30.30 41.68 -7.83
N ASP A 549 -30.10 40.85 -6.82
CA ASP A 549 -29.47 41.17 -5.53
C ASP A 549 -27.95 41.03 -5.55
N GLN A 550 -27.36 40.42 -6.58
CA GLN A 550 -25.93 40.12 -6.66
C GLN A 550 -25.05 41.34 -6.36
N ASN A 551 -25.31 42.45 -7.01
CA ASN A 551 -24.51 43.66 -6.88
C ASN A 551 -24.67 44.31 -5.48
N ARG A 552 -25.85 44.22 -4.91
CA ARG A 552 -26.18 44.72 -3.55
C ARG A 552 -25.41 43.92 -2.51
N VAL A 553 -25.41 42.59 -2.63
CA VAL A 553 -24.71 41.68 -1.72
C VAL A 553 -23.19 41.85 -1.82
N LEU A 554 -22.64 41.92 -3.01
CA LEU A 554 -21.21 42.17 -3.22
C LEU A 554 -20.77 43.50 -2.61
N LYS A 555 -21.56 44.59 -2.79
CA LYS A 555 -21.26 45.89 -2.19
C LYS A 555 -21.39 45.90 -0.67
N GLY A 556 -22.42 45.24 -0.11
CA GLY A 556 -22.65 45.22 1.33
C GLY A 556 -21.64 44.38 2.11
N LEU A 557 -21.04 43.37 1.46
CA LEU A 557 -20.09 42.45 2.11
C LEU A 557 -18.63 42.74 1.79
N LYS A 558 -18.31 43.55 0.77
CA LYS A 558 -16.91 43.87 0.36
C LYS A 558 -16.15 44.79 1.28
N HIS A 559 -16.82 45.60 2.09
CA HIS A 559 -16.15 46.63 2.88
C HIS A 559 -16.22 46.39 4.40
N GLY A 560 -15.09 45.94 4.97
CA GLY A 560 -14.85 45.98 6.42
C GLY A 560 -15.63 44.98 7.28
N VAL A 561 -16.29 44.00 6.67
CA VAL A 561 -17.01 42.96 7.42
C VAL A 561 -16.02 41.93 7.95
N THR A 562 -15.95 41.78 9.26
CA THR A 562 -15.14 40.74 9.91
C THR A 562 -16.01 39.74 10.60
N VAL A 563 -15.66 38.46 10.46
CA VAL A 563 -16.33 37.35 11.14
C VAL A 563 -15.30 36.67 12.07
N LYS A 564 -15.52 36.80 13.40
CA LYS A 564 -14.60 36.29 14.44
C LYS A 564 -13.13 36.63 14.21
N GLY A 565 -12.85 37.88 13.79
CA GLY A 565 -11.48 38.37 13.57
C GLY A 565 -10.90 38.09 12.17
N ARG A 566 -11.63 37.38 11.31
CA ARG A 566 -11.23 37.12 9.93
C ARG A 566 -11.97 38.06 8.96
N SER A 567 -11.23 38.74 8.09
CA SER A 567 -11.84 39.59 7.05
C SER A 567 -12.63 38.77 6.06
N LEU A 568 -13.89 39.11 5.81
CA LEU A 568 -14.75 38.46 4.87
C LEU A 568 -14.38 38.84 3.45
N VAL A 569 -14.15 37.85 2.60
CA VAL A 569 -13.98 37.99 1.15
C VAL A 569 -15.14 37.32 0.45
N VAL A 570 -15.81 38.07 -0.43
CA VAL A 570 -16.95 37.61 -1.20
C VAL A 570 -16.70 37.86 -2.69
N ASP A 571 -16.79 36.81 -3.48
CA ASP A 571 -16.63 36.86 -4.93
C ASP A 571 -17.69 36.03 -5.64
N VAL A 572 -17.93 36.33 -6.91
CA VAL A 572 -18.76 35.47 -7.76
C VAL A 572 -17.99 34.18 -7.99
N ALA A 573 -18.63 33.05 -7.63
CA ALA A 573 -17.99 31.75 -7.86
C ALA A 573 -17.76 31.57 -9.36
N ALA A 574 -16.48 31.36 -9.73
CA ALA A 574 -16.12 31.07 -11.13
C ALA A 574 -16.87 29.81 -11.60
N PRO A 575 -17.38 29.79 -12.83
CA PRO A 575 -17.97 28.58 -13.40
C PRO A 575 -16.91 27.47 -13.38
N SER A 576 -17.34 26.25 -13.01
CA SER A 576 -16.41 25.12 -13.02
C SER A 576 -15.89 24.88 -14.44
N PRO A 577 -14.66 24.35 -14.61
CA PRO A 577 -14.10 24.04 -15.94
C PRO A 577 -15.06 23.20 -16.81
N GLU A 578 -15.95 22.43 -16.22
CA GLU A 578 -17.02 21.68 -16.88
C GLU A 578 -18.18 22.58 -17.41
N GLU A 579 -18.35 23.78 -16.89
CA GLU A 579 -19.35 24.74 -17.37
C GLU A 579 -18.86 25.53 -18.58
N GLU A 580 -17.57 25.81 -18.67
CA GLU A 580 -16.94 26.41 -19.86
C GLU A 580 -16.95 25.44 -21.06
N GLU A 581 -16.70 24.14 -20.84
CA GLU A 581 -16.82 23.14 -21.92
C GLU A 581 -18.27 22.87 -22.38
N ARG A 582 -19.28 23.17 -21.57
CA ARG A 582 -20.69 22.91 -21.92
C ARG A 582 -21.32 24.01 -22.79
N LYS A 583 -20.84 25.24 -22.74
CA LYS A 583 -21.35 26.35 -23.56
C LYS A 583 -21.11 26.12 -25.06
N PRO A 584 -19.92 25.71 -25.52
CA PRO A 584 -19.73 25.38 -26.93
C PRO A 584 -20.46 24.11 -27.37
N ARG A 585 -20.50 23.04 -26.56
CA ARG A 585 -21.21 21.79 -26.91
C ARG A 585 -22.74 21.93 -27.02
N LYS A 586 -23.38 22.80 -26.22
CA LYS A 586 -24.82 23.07 -26.39
C LYS A 586 -25.12 23.82 -27.67
N GLN A 587 -24.22 24.71 -28.14
CA GLN A 587 -24.37 25.41 -29.41
C GLN A 587 -24.09 24.50 -30.62
N GLU A 588 -23.10 23.60 -30.50
CA GLU A 588 -22.80 22.59 -31.54
C GLU A 588 -23.94 21.58 -31.68
N ASN A 589 -24.44 20.98 -30.61
CA ASN A 589 -25.56 20.07 -30.67
C ASN A 589 -26.87 20.72 -31.18
N ARG A 590 -27.05 22.05 -31.00
CA ARG A 590 -28.17 22.79 -31.56
C ARG A 590 -27.98 23.07 -33.06
N LYS A 591 -26.74 23.32 -33.50
CA LYS A 591 -26.38 23.44 -34.91
C LYS A 591 -26.49 22.09 -35.64
N GLU A 592 -26.02 21.02 -35.06
CA GLU A 592 -26.14 19.67 -35.63
C GLU A 592 -27.61 19.20 -35.74
N LYS A 593 -28.45 19.45 -34.74
CA LYS A 593 -29.90 19.16 -34.83
C LYS A 593 -30.59 19.99 -35.92
N LEU A 594 -30.22 21.25 -36.06
CA LEU A 594 -30.76 22.09 -37.11
C LEU A 594 -30.28 21.68 -38.51
N ALA A 595 -29.03 21.21 -38.61
CA ALA A 595 -28.45 20.70 -39.85
C ALA A 595 -29.09 19.36 -40.25
N ALA A 596 -29.34 18.46 -39.27
CA ALA A 596 -30.03 17.20 -39.50
C ALA A 596 -31.47 17.41 -39.94
N GLN A 597 -32.22 18.33 -39.33
CA GLN A 597 -33.57 18.69 -39.77
C GLN A 597 -33.61 19.26 -41.19
N ARG A 598 -32.66 20.14 -41.55
CA ARG A 598 -32.55 20.66 -42.95
C ARG A 598 -32.19 19.56 -43.96
N GLN A 599 -31.37 18.58 -43.60
CA GLN A 599 -31.07 17.44 -44.46
C GLN A 599 -32.28 16.54 -44.68
N GLU A 600 -33.07 16.32 -43.62
CA GLU A 600 -34.31 15.51 -43.69
C GLU A 600 -35.38 16.21 -44.56
N GLU A 601 -35.56 17.53 -44.42
CA GLU A 601 -36.43 18.35 -45.31
C GLU A 601 -35.98 18.33 -46.78
N LEU A 602 -34.68 18.43 -47.02
CA LEU A 602 -34.11 18.35 -48.38
C LEU A 602 -34.26 16.95 -48.99
N ALA A 603 -34.13 15.91 -48.18
CA ALA A 603 -34.35 14.51 -48.60
C ALA A 603 -35.84 14.27 -48.95
N ALA A 604 -36.76 14.79 -48.15
CA ALA A 604 -38.21 14.73 -48.41
C ALA A 604 -38.59 15.46 -49.71
N GLN A 605 -38.07 16.69 -49.93
CA GLN A 605 -38.26 17.42 -51.19
C GLN A 605 -37.66 16.73 -52.40
N ARG A 606 -36.53 16.02 -52.26
CA ARG A 606 -35.97 15.20 -53.37
C ARG A 606 -36.83 13.99 -53.68
N GLN A 607 -37.38 13.33 -52.66
CA GLN A 607 -38.31 12.21 -52.88
C GLN A 607 -39.58 12.65 -53.54
N GLU A 608 -40.15 13.81 -53.16
CA GLU A 608 -41.34 14.39 -53.77
C GLU A 608 -41.13 14.77 -55.23
N LYS A 609 -39.95 15.37 -55.57
CA LYS A 609 -39.57 15.63 -56.97
C LYS A 609 -39.37 14.38 -57.81
N LEU A 610 -38.81 13.32 -57.20
CA LEU A 610 -38.63 12.00 -57.88
C LEU A 610 -39.98 11.30 -58.11
N ALA A 611 -40.93 11.45 -57.18
CA ALA A 611 -42.27 10.92 -57.33
C ALA A 611 -43.08 11.65 -58.44
N ALA A 612 -42.89 13.00 -58.52
CA ALA A 612 -43.51 13.83 -59.58
C ALA A 612 -42.92 13.52 -60.98
N GLN A 613 -41.65 13.13 -61.08
CA GLN A 613 -41.03 12.71 -62.37
C GLN A 613 -41.45 11.31 -62.79
N ARG A 614 -41.92 10.45 -61.89
CA ARG A 614 -42.44 9.07 -62.25
C ARG A 614 -43.86 9.09 -62.78
N GLN A 615 -44.58 10.22 -62.75
CA GLN A 615 -45.98 10.34 -63.27
C GLN A 615 -46.10 10.91 -64.70
N LYS A 616 -45.00 11.04 -65.50
CA LYS A 616 -45.09 11.42 -66.89
C LYS A 616 -45.05 10.19 -67.78
N PRO A 617 -46.00 9.99 -68.76
CA PRO A 617 -46.14 8.77 -69.55
C PRO A 617 -45.08 8.64 -70.69
N ALA A 618 -44.77 7.38 -70.94
CA ALA A 618 -43.76 6.92 -71.89
C ALA A 618 -44.08 7.22 -73.35
N ALA A 619 -43.07 7.68 -74.10
CA ALA A 619 -43.08 7.67 -75.57
C ALA A 619 -41.80 7.07 -76.13
N ARG A 620 -42.05 5.92 -76.75
CA ARG A 620 -41.32 5.22 -77.85
C ARG A 620 -39.79 5.21 -77.92
N GLN A 621 -39.32 3.97 -77.90
CA GLN A 621 -38.00 3.48 -78.36
C GLN A 621 -37.77 3.68 -79.86
N PRO A 622 -36.53 3.68 -80.36
CA PRO A 622 -36.06 2.51 -81.15
C PRO A 622 -34.68 1.93 -80.74
N LYS A 623 -34.50 0.70 -81.18
CA LYS A 623 -33.50 -0.30 -80.97
C LYS A 623 -32.18 -0.11 -81.75
N PRO A 624 -31.20 -1.06 -81.76
CA PRO A 624 -29.85 -0.95 -81.17
C PRO A 624 -28.75 -1.08 -82.23
N ALA A 625 -27.50 -0.85 -81.85
CA ALA A 625 -26.36 -1.31 -82.65
C ALA A 625 -25.21 -1.76 -81.74
N GLU A 626 -24.56 -2.73 -82.21
CA GLU A 626 -23.68 -3.78 -81.74
C GLU A 626 -22.33 -3.36 -81.10
N LEU A 627 -21.84 -4.30 -80.30
CA LEU A 627 -20.50 -4.46 -79.73
C LEU A 627 -19.38 -4.55 -80.78
N PRO A 628 -18.08 -4.37 -80.45
CA PRO A 628 -17.30 -5.55 -80.14
C PRO A 628 -16.26 -5.47 -78.98
N HIS A 629 -16.21 -6.55 -78.28
CA HIS A 629 -15.16 -7.36 -77.70
C HIS A 629 -13.76 -6.86 -77.32
N ARG A 630 -13.35 -7.40 -76.14
CA ARG A 630 -12.00 -7.88 -75.69
C ARG A 630 -11.06 -6.82 -75.15
N GLU A 631 -10.32 -7.04 -74.08
CA GLU A 631 -9.65 -8.18 -73.44
C GLU A 631 -9.16 -7.82 -72.02
N LYS A 632 -9.19 -8.78 -71.08
CA LYS A 632 -8.30 -8.94 -69.92
C LYS A 632 -7.05 -9.67 -70.38
N PRO A 633 -5.91 -9.81 -69.68
CA PRO A 633 -5.51 -9.52 -68.29
C PRO A 633 -4.02 -9.11 -68.17
N LYS A 634 -3.51 -8.80 -67.01
CA LYS A 634 -2.40 -9.50 -66.33
C LYS A 634 -1.77 -8.72 -65.18
N LYS A 635 -1.52 -9.46 -64.13
CA LYS A 635 -0.66 -9.21 -62.98
C LYS A 635 0.78 -8.89 -63.37
N PHE A 636 1.47 -8.06 -62.55
CA PHE A 636 2.85 -8.34 -62.14
C PHE A 636 3.28 -7.35 -61.00
N SER A 637 3.74 -7.90 -59.91
CA SER A 637 4.72 -7.34 -58.97
C SER A 637 6.09 -7.88 -59.44
N PRO A 638 7.25 -7.57 -58.85
CA PRO A 638 7.69 -6.61 -57.81
C PRO A 638 9.06 -5.98 -58.17
N SER A 639 9.61 -5.33 -57.13
CA SER A 639 11.05 -5.03 -56.90
C SER A 639 11.61 -3.75 -57.51
N GLY A 640 12.19 -2.94 -56.66
CA GLY A 640 13.62 -2.85 -56.55
C GLY A 640 14.13 -1.41 -56.38
N ASN A 641 14.85 -1.23 -55.28
CA ASN A 641 16.03 -0.39 -55.14
C ASN A 641 15.99 1.14 -55.12
N ARG A 642 16.45 1.61 -53.98
CA ARG A 642 17.31 2.76 -53.66
C ARG A 642 18.25 3.24 -54.80
N PRO A 643 18.94 4.43 -54.73
CA PRO A 643 19.48 5.12 -53.57
C PRO A 643 19.60 6.67 -53.66
N LEU A 644 19.95 7.28 -52.48
CA LEU A 644 20.95 8.32 -52.18
C LEU A 644 21.00 9.64 -52.96
N VAL A 645 21.25 10.68 -52.17
CA VAL A 645 22.20 11.80 -52.18
C VAL A 645 21.49 13.08 -51.76
N ALA A 646 21.72 13.62 -50.62
CA ALA A 646 22.78 14.49 -50.09
C ALA A 646 22.78 15.92 -50.69
N GLU A 647 22.98 16.83 -49.78
CA GLU A 647 23.58 18.15 -49.78
C GLU A 647 22.59 19.32 -49.56
N ARG A 648 22.79 20.05 -48.56
CA ARG A 648 23.75 21.01 -48.03
C ARG A 648 23.25 22.46 -48.05
N LEU A 649 23.56 23.16 -46.96
CA LEU A 649 23.87 24.58 -46.80
C LEU A 649 22.67 25.56 -46.75
N GLY A 650 22.64 26.48 -45.89
CA GLY A 650 23.56 27.35 -45.14
C GLY A 650 22.72 28.27 -44.24
N SER A 651 23.17 28.52 -43.13
CA SER A 651 23.95 29.63 -42.57
C SER A 651 23.20 30.95 -42.37
N ALA A 652 23.46 31.46 -41.22
CA ALA A 652 23.77 32.80 -40.72
C ALA A 652 22.69 33.40 -39.83
N SER A 653 23.04 33.52 -38.54
CA SER A 653 23.56 34.71 -37.81
C SER A 653 22.44 35.69 -37.46
N ASP A 654 22.29 36.27 -36.37
CA ASP A 654 23.18 37.00 -35.48
C ASP A 654 22.33 37.64 -34.35
N GLY A 655 22.95 38.03 -33.27
CA GLY A 655 22.40 39.11 -32.48
C GLY A 655 22.16 38.86 -30.99
N GLY A 656 23.21 38.91 -30.25
CA GLY A 656 23.26 38.92 -28.79
C GLY A 656 22.65 40.14 -28.16
N LYS A 657 22.40 40.03 -26.87
CA LYS A 657 22.71 41.06 -25.85
C LYS A 657 22.61 40.51 -24.44
N LYS A 658 23.75 40.52 -23.77
CA LYS A 658 23.92 40.48 -22.33
C LYS A 658 23.15 41.58 -21.63
N ARG A 659 22.59 41.32 -20.47
CA ARG A 659 22.58 42.28 -19.36
C ARG A 659 22.68 41.52 -18.02
N GLU A 660 23.74 41.81 -17.31
CA GLU A 660 24.02 41.62 -15.88
C GLU A 660 23.07 42.46 -15.03
N GLY A 661 22.88 42.01 -13.81
CA GLY A 661 22.29 42.81 -12.73
C GLY A 661 21.86 41.93 -11.56
N GLY A 662 22.70 41.64 -10.61
CA GLY A 662 22.80 42.32 -9.33
C GLY A 662 21.97 41.62 -8.26
N ARG A 663 22.63 40.79 -7.41
CA ARG A 663 22.11 40.37 -6.10
C ARG A 663 22.08 41.56 -5.14
N PRO A 664 21.15 41.61 -4.18
CA PRO A 664 21.46 42.09 -2.84
C PRO A 664 21.32 41.00 -1.76
N SER A 665 22.20 41.15 -0.81
CA SER A 665 22.43 40.41 0.43
C SER A 665 21.20 40.32 1.33
N ARG A 666 21.18 39.23 2.07
CA ARG A 666 20.14 38.88 3.06
C ARG A 666 20.67 39.21 4.44
N GLU A 667 20.03 40.12 5.11
CA GLU A 667 20.17 40.36 6.53
C GLU A 667 19.31 39.43 7.37
N ASP A 668 19.90 39.00 8.46
CA ASP A 668 19.34 38.19 9.54
C ASP A 668 18.04 38.75 10.11
N ARG A 669 17.01 37.91 10.23
CA ARG A 669 15.97 38.10 11.26
C ARG A 669 15.76 36.77 11.99
N GLY A 670 16.13 36.79 13.24
CA GLY A 670 15.97 35.72 14.20
C GLY A 670 14.52 35.29 14.38
N TYR A 671 14.33 33.99 14.33
CA TYR A 671 13.08 33.34 14.73
C TYR A 671 13.14 33.05 16.23
N THR A 672 12.23 33.67 16.98
CA THR A 672 11.93 33.28 18.35
C THR A 672 10.83 32.22 18.34
N GLU A 673 11.16 31.05 18.88
CA GLU A 673 10.19 29.96 19.15
C GLU A 673 9.12 30.44 20.16
N PRO A 674 7.83 30.09 19.95
CA PRO A 674 6.84 30.23 20.99
C PRO A 674 6.94 29.06 21.96
N ARG A 675 7.19 29.39 23.24
CA ARG A 675 7.20 28.47 24.37
C ARG A 675 5.92 27.64 24.41
N GLY A 676 6.05 26.31 24.31
CA GLY A 676 4.97 25.35 24.46
C GLY A 676 4.34 25.42 25.85
N ARG A 677 3.02 25.60 25.91
CA ARG A 677 2.22 25.36 27.10
C ARG A 677 2.24 23.87 27.41
N LYS A 678 2.77 23.51 28.57
CA LYS A 678 2.60 22.18 29.16
C LYS A 678 1.12 22.02 29.51
N TYR A 679 0.42 21.13 28.80
CA TYR A 679 -0.89 20.66 29.20
C TYR A 679 -0.75 19.77 30.42
N GLN A 680 -1.48 20.10 31.49
CA GLN A 680 -1.55 19.26 32.69
C GLN A 680 -2.56 18.12 32.43
N LYS A 681 -2.28 16.98 33.03
CA LYS A 681 -2.98 15.68 32.85
C LYS A 681 -4.49 15.72 33.18
N GLU A 682 -5.01 16.85 33.65
CA GLU A 682 -6.41 17.04 34.07
C GLU A 682 -7.32 17.64 32.98
N ASP A 683 -6.77 18.11 31.85
CA ASP A 683 -7.58 18.80 30.83
C ASP A 683 -8.29 17.86 29.86
N TRP A 684 -7.86 16.61 29.73
CA TRP A 684 -8.51 15.63 28.83
C TRP A 684 -9.74 14.95 29.44
N MET A 685 -9.85 14.94 30.79
CA MET A 685 -11.03 14.38 31.49
C MET A 685 -12.30 15.21 31.30
N LYS A 686 -12.17 16.50 30.97
CA LYS A 686 -13.29 17.39 30.66
C LYS A 686 -13.91 17.14 29.29
N PHE A 687 -13.22 16.41 28.43
CA PHE A 687 -13.69 16.06 27.09
C PHE A 687 -14.57 14.80 27.05
N LEU A 688 -14.49 13.97 28.08
CA LEU A 688 -15.19 12.68 28.11
C LEU A 688 -16.59 12.76 28.75
N HIS A 689 -16.89 13.78 29.58
CA HIS A 689 -18.20 13.95 30.22
C HIS A 689 -18.57 15.42 30.33
N PRO A 690 -19.21 16.04 29.29
CA PRO A 690 -19.50 17.48 29.27
C PRO A 690 -20.66 17.95 30.18
N ASP A 691 -21.45 17.05 30.76
CA ASP A 691 -22.74 17.40 31.40
C ASP A 691 -22.87 17.09 32.91
N GLU A 692 -21.80 16.73 33.62
CA GLU A 692 -21.89 16.55 35.07
C GLU A 692 -21.42 17.79 35.84
N PRO A 693 -22.24 18.37 36.80
CA PRO A 693 -21.83 19.49 37.62
C PRO A 693 -20.80 19.06 38.65
N THR A 694 -19.66 19.71 38.63
CA THR A 694 -18.52 19.47 39.53
C THR A 694 -18.88 19.65 41.00
N LYS A 695 -19.15 18.56 41.71
CA LYS A 695 -19.12 18.52 43.18
C LYS A 695 -17.66 18.64 43.66
N LYS A 696 -17.37 19.66 44.46
CA LYS A 696 -16.07 19.86 45.15
C LYS A 696 -15.74 18.58 45.95
N ARG A 697 -14.79 17.78 45.47
CA ARG A 697 -14.23 16.64 46.23
C ARG A 697 -13.32 17.18 47.33
N LYS A 698 -13.60 16.81 48.59
CA LYS A 698 -12.69 16.95 49.73
C LYS A 698 -11.42 16.15 49.43
N LYS A 699 -10.25 16.75 49.64
CA LYS A 699 -8.96 16.06 49.64
C LYS A 699 -8.98 14.94 50.66
N PHE A 700 -8.90 13.71 50.22
CA PHE A 700 -8.55 12.57 51.08
C PHE A 700 -7.01 12.49 51.13
N GLU A 701 -6.42 12.77 52.28
CA GLU A 701 -5.03 12.44 52.56
C GLU A 701 -4.97 10.95 52.91
N LEU A 702 -4.34 10.16 52.02
CA LEU A 702 -3.97 8.79 52.30
C LEU A 702 -2.81 8.80 53.30
N LYS A 703 -3.11 8.52 54.58
CA LYS A 703 -2.12 8.13 55.57
C LYS A 703 -1.91 6.62 55.47
N GLY A 704 -0.78 6.21 54.89
CA GLY A 704 -0.36 4.82 54.76
C GLY A 704 0.71 4.62 53.70
N GLU A 705 1.71 3.82 53.99
CA GLU A 705 2.75 3.45 53.01
C GLU A 705 2.14 2.72 51.83
N LEU A 706 2.69 2.98 50.66
CA LEU A 706 2.29 2.30 49.42
C LEU A 706 2.46 0.80 49.54
N PRO A 707 1.55 -0.04 49.03
CA PRO A 707 1.65 -1.48 49.10
C PRO A 707 2.92 -1.99 48.41
N ASP A 708 3.72 -2.76 49.10
CA ASP A 708 4.87 -3.46 48.57
C ASP A 708 4.40 -4.66 47.70
N PHE A 709 4.70 -4.62 46.39
CA PHE A 709 4.38 -5.65 45.41
C PHE A 709 5.52 -6.63 45.15
N SER A 710 6.59 -6.64 45.94
CA SER A 710 7.65 -7.64 45.86
C SER A 710 7.16 -9.04 46.35
N GLU A 711 7.85 -10.11 45.95
CA GLU A 711 7.55 -11.47 46.40
C GLU A 711 7.57 -11.61 47.94
N GLU A 712 8.44 -10.88 48.62
CA GLU A 712 8.48 -10.81 50.09
C GLU A 712 7.28 -10.08 50.67
N GLY A 713 6.76 -9.03 50.01
CA GLY A 713 5.54 -8.32 50.38
C GLY A 713 4.30 -9.22 50.31
N TRP A 714 4.24 -10.13 49.34
CA TRP A 714 3.19 -11.11 49.17
C TRP A 714 3.24 -12.21 50.24
N ALA A 715 4.45 -12.68 50.63
CA ALA A 715 4.62 -13.70 51.66
C ALA A 715 4.13 -13.25 53.06
N ARG A 716 4.18 -11.95 53.37
CA ARG A 716 3.71 -11.39 54.66
C ARG A 716 2.18 -11.25 54.75
N ARG A 717 1.44 -11.41 53.63
CA ARG A 717 -0.04 -11.29 53.59
C ARG A 717 -0.82 -12.57 53.72
N LYS A 718 -0.15 -13.72 53.89
CA LYS A 718 -0.86 -14.99 54.16
C LYS A 718 -1.46 -14.94 55.57
N PRO A 719 -2.76 -15.24 55.73
CA PRO A 719 -3.36 -15.31 57.07
C PRO A 719 -2.70 -16.43 57.87
N LYS A 720 -2.30 -16.10 59.08
CA LYS A 720 -1.87 -17.14 60.06
C LYS A 720 -3.10 -18.00 60.36
N LYS A 721 -2.94 -19.35 60.20
CA LYS A 721 -3.92 -20.34 60.63
C LYS A 721 -4.17 -20.25 62.10
#